data_4dcbf4f7da6d550efec77ac601a23d3d
#
_entry.id   4dcbf4f7da6d550efec77ac601a23d3d
#
_cell.length_a   1.000
_cell.length_b   1.000
_cell.length_c   1.000
_cell.angle_alpha   90.00
_cell.angle_beta   90.00
_cell.angle_gamma   90.00
#
_symmetry.space_group_name_H-M   'P 1'
#
loop_
_entity.id
_entity.type
_entity.pdbx_description
1 polymer ?
#
loop_
_entity_poly.entity_id
_entity_poly.type
_entity_poly.pdbx_seq_one_letter_code
_entity_poly.pdbx_strand_id
1 'polypeptide(L)'
;MTATSACLVGCVALFGAGAQAQAPTGQIQGTVRGETGVPLEGVGVVAIGTHFGAVTRPDGRYVIPRVTPGTYQLRATRIGYTSRDQAITVVAGEEASADFALPSAAIALDQVVVVGYGTELRKDLTGSIGSVSSDDISNIPVARIDQAIPGLVSGVQVQTTNAQPGAVMRLRVRGSGSLQASNDPLVVVDGVIGADLNAISPSDIESVDVLKDASATAIYGTRGANGVILVTTKRGRPGQITFDYTGYTGMQDVSKHIPLLSGPEFARLYMLNPNHDKSVTFAHPESLATTDWQNVIYQTAPVRSHDVRISGTAGTTSLMLSANWFDQDGVVLGSDFGRGSLRVNLDQGLGERVRVGTRVSYSRSVGNQVRVNTGYGSAGGPVTMMALRFAPTIPVYDTSGKFSGPLLAGQVMDNPLAIVDLRSDKSTTDYFIGNAFAEFDLVPGLTLRSSLAYTSRSFLEQQYTSRQLQASLNLGQANLDNTKGSTWLSENTITLRRTLAGKHDFTVLGGFTAQETRSVSNGEQGVGFTSDQLGYARINAADRVTGTSSLSRSRLASFLARVNYGFAGKYLVTGTIRGDGSSKFAVNNKWATFPSVAVAWRVSDEPFFRRLAPAVSELKLRLSAGRTGNEAIPAYQSLAAWSVGSPYAIGLTTFNNGATLDRITNPNLRWESTNEYDAGLDLGLLENRVSVTVDAYHKTTSDLLYAKQVPYFTGFDSYLANIGKVQNRGLELAVDTRHTVGPLQLRLGGNLSLNRSKVLDLGADREFFLAGANSSLPNIRDGAIVRVGEPLGNFYGYAWDGIFQDSVEAAHSGQPGAKPGAEKFRDLNGDGVVNSADRTILGNAQPRYLFGLTGVIGYKGLSFSYIVRGALDFQVVNLNRLGMETPGGSTNMLRSVLDYWTPTNHTNAMTGLGIGPDNSRMSSRWIEDGSFVRLQNVTVDWAVPPELTRRFGARQLRLYVSGQNLFTATRYSWYDPEVSSRGTGDRDLGWDDSSYPGTRTVTFGMNVGF
;
A
#
# COMPACT_ATOMS: atom_id res chain seq x y z
N MET A 1 21.61 4.85 -31.63
CA MET A 1 22.74 5.78 -31.79
C MET A 1 22.26 7.00 -32.54
N THR A 2 22.63 8.19 -32.01
CA THR A 2 22.49 9.52 -32.60
C THR A 2 21.08 10.10 -32.78
N ALA A 3 20.84 11.10 -31.95
CA ALA A 3 20.02 12.31 -32.06
C ALA A 3 19.01 12.48 -30.93
N THR A 4 19.47 12.81 -29.73
CA THR A 4 18.68 13.52 -28.70
C THR A 4 19.60 14.06 -27.57
N SER A 5 20.60 14.87 -27.96
CA SER A 5 21.45 15.58 -26.98
C SER A 5 21.69 17.01 -27.46
N ALA A 6 20.63 17.81 -27.57
CA ALA A 6 20.74 19.25 -27.84
C ALA A 6 19.43 19.96 -27.53
N CYS A 7 19.03 20.05 -26.25
CA CYS A 7 17.95 20.95 -25.80
C CYS A 7 17.98 21.24 -24.29
N LEU A 8 19.16 21.33 -23.68
CA LEU A 8 19.22 21.66 -22.23
C LEU A 8 20.28 22.71 -21.88
N VAL A 9 20.77 23.54 -22.83
CA VAL A 9 21.77 24.59 -22.57
C VAL A 9 21.31 25.98 -23.06
N GLY A 10 20.04 26.19 -23.27
CA GLY A 10 19.53 27.45 -23.89
C GLY A 10 18.76 28.43 -23.01
N CYS A 11 18.73 28.30 -21.67
CA CYS A 11 17.93 29.19 -20.81
C CYS A 11 18.69 29.92 -19.68
N VAL A 12 19.96 30.22 -19.83
CA VAL A 12 20.74 30.96 -18.82
C VAL A 12 21.40 32.20 -19.41
N ALA A 13 20.77 32.96 -20.26
CA ALA A 13 21.27 34.25 -20.62
C ALA A 13 20.16 35.19 -21.09
N LEU A 14 19.44 35.84 -20.14
CA LEU A 14 18.72 37.10 -20.36
C LEU A 14 18.18 37.64 -19.03
N PHE A 15 19.07 38.12 -18.15
CA PHE A 15 18.68 39.11 -17.16
C PHE A 15 19.72 40.21 -17.13
N GLY A 16 19.46 41.19 -17.96
CA GLY A 16 20.14 42.46 -17.88
C GLY A 16 19.78 43.21 -16.59
N ALA A 17 20.77 43.60 -15.79
CA ALA A 17 20.61 44.30 -14.55
C ALA A 17 20.16 45.76 -14.81
N GLY A 18 18.88 46.04 -14.52
CA GLY A 18 18.41 47.39 -14.26
C GLY A 18 18.67 47.75 -12.79
N ALA A 19 19.61 48.62 -12.52
CA ALA A 19 19.84 49.14 -11.18
C ALA A 19 18.68 50.07 -10.80
N GLN A 20 17.70 49.57 -10.05
CA GLN A 20 16.74 50.40 -9.34
C GLN A 20 17.32 50.80 -7.97
N ALA A 21 17.22 52.06 -7.63
CA ALA A 21 17.61 52.58 -6.32
C ALA A 21 16.81 51.84 -5.23
N GLN A 22 17.49 51.08 -4.38
CA GLN A 22 16.85 50.36 -3.25
C GLN A 22 16.34 51.36 -2.23
N ALA A 23 15.04 51.27 -1.90
CA ALA A 23 14.49 51.99 -0.74
C ALA A 23 15.25 51.58 0.54
N PRO A 24 15.49 52.49 1.48
CA PRO A 24 16.20 52.17 2.72
C PRO A 24 15.42 51.14 3.52
N THR A 25 16.06 50.01 3.83
CA THR A 25 15.49 48.88 4.57
C THR A 25 16.15 48.78 5.94
N GLY A 26 15.44 48.26 6.92
CA GLY A 26 15.98 47.77 8.21
C GLY A 26 16.21 46.26 8.23
N GLN A 27 16.61 45.74 9.39
CA GLN A 27 16.69 44.30 9.62
C GLN A 27 16.04 43.90 10.96
N ILE A 28 15.55 42.68 11.05
CA ILE A 28 15.05 42.13 12.28
C ILE A 28 15.97 40.99 12.71
N GLN A 29 16.39 40.98 13.96
CA GLN A 29 17.18 39.91 14.54
C GLN A 29 16.65 39.48 15.90
N GLY A 30 17.07 38.33 16.39
CA GLY A 30 16.68 37.85 17.72
C GLY A 30 17.09 36.43 17.99
N THR A 31 16.71 35.94 19.16
CA THR A 31 16.94 34.54 19.60
C THR A 31 15.62 33.85 19.88
N VAL A 32 15.56 32.55 19.56
CA VAL A 32 14.43 31.70 19.96
C VAL A 32 14.94 30.61 20.89
N ARG A 33 14.30 30.49 22.04
CA ARG A 33 14.65 29.54 23.09
C ARG A 33 13.41 28.71 23.48
N GLY A 34 13.62 27.52 24.01
CA GLY A 34 12.59 26.78 24.72
C GLY A 34 12.34 27.34 26.12
N GLU A 35 11.29 26.92 26.79
CA GLU A 35 10.97 27.31 28.18
C GLU A 35 12.11 27.08 29.19
N THR A 36 12.95 26.08 28.93
CA THR A 36 14.13 25.74 29.75
C THR A 36 15.37 26.60 29.42
N GLY A 37 15.22 27.62 28.55
CA GLY A 37 16.30 28.50 28.12
C GLY A 37 17.25 27.91 27.08
N VAL A 38 17.04 26.67 26.64
CA VAL A 38 17.83 26.01 25.57
C VAL A 38 17.57 26.68 24.24
N PRO A 39 18.60 27.07 23.45
CA PRO A 39 18.42 27.60 22.11
C PRO A 39 17.69 26.62 21.20
N LEU A 40 16.74 27.12 20.39
CA LEU A 40 15.97 26.30 19.46
C LEU A 40 16.43 26.55 18.04
N GLU A 41 17.02 25.56 17.41
CA GLU A 41 17.38 25.54 15.99
C GLU A 41 16.16 25.20 15.14
N GLY A 42 16.11 25.72 13.91
CA GLY A 42 15.08 25.33 12.92
C GLY A 42 13.70 25.94 13.19
N VAL A 43 13.60 26.97 14.00
CA VAL A 43 12.37 27.74 14.22
C VAL A 43 12.17 28.69 13.05
N GLY A 44 11.05 28.58 12.34
CA GLY A 44 10.63 29.56 11.33
C GLY A 44 10.10 30.82 12.01
N VAL A 45 10.73 31.97 11.77
CA VAL A 45 10.25 33.27 12.21
C VAL A 45 9.82 34.07 10.99
N VAL A 46 8.53 34.38 10.88
CA VAL A 46 7.94 35.03 9.70
C VAL A 46 7.12 36.26 10.09
N ALA A 47 7.18 37.30 9.30
CA ALA A 47 6.26 38.41 9.44
C ALA A 47 4.93 38.11 8.75
N ILE A 48 3.87 37.98 9.53
CA ILE A 48 2.54 37.52 9.08
C ILE A 48 2.02 38.40 7.94
N GLY A 49 1.58 37.77 6.85
CA GLY A 49 1.07 38.49 5.65
C GLY A 49 2.14 39.06 4.72
N THR A 50 3.42 38.74 4.96
CA THR A 50 4.56 39.20 4.13
C THR A 50 5.43 38.03 3.70
N HIS A 51 6.44 38.30 2.86
CA HIS A 51 7.47 37.34 2.47
C HIS A 51 8.72 37.41 3.37
N PHE A 52 8.73 38.22 4.40
CA PHE A 52 9.90 38.39 5.30
C PHE A 52 9.91 37.25 6.31
N GLY A 53 11.00 36.50 6.35
CA GLY A 53 11.16 35.39 7.31
C GLY A 53 12.61 34.90 7.34
N ALA A 54 12.92 34.17 8.42
CA ALA A 54 14.19 33.49 8.61
C ALA A 54 13.98 32.22 9.45
N VAL A 55 14.97 31.33 9.44
CA VAL A 55 15.01 30.14 10.30
C VAL A 55 16.14 30.31 11.30
N THR A 56 15.92 29.94 12.55
CA THR A 56 16.94 30.01 13.60
C THR A 56 18.10 29.06 13.35
N ARG A 57 19.31 29.52 13.66
CA ARG A 57 20.55 28.75 13.65
C ARG A 57 20.66 27.83 14.89
N PRO A 58 21.68 26.94 14.98
CA PRO A 58 21.88 26.07 16.14
C PRO A 58 22.02 26.79 17.47
N ASP A 59 22.44 28.05 17.47
CA ASP A 59 22.53 28.90 18.66
C ASP A 59 21.19 29.60 18.98
N GLY A 60 20.12 29.28 18.23
CA GLY A 60 18.79 29.87 18.37
C GLY A 60 18.65 31.26 17.76
N ARG A 61 19.70 31.82 17.17
CA ARG A 61 19.66 33.16 16.55
C ARG A 61 19.08 33.15 15.15
N TYR A 62 18.35 34.21 14.79
CA TYR A 62 17.87 34.47 13.43
C TYR A 62 18.08 35.91 13.02
N VAL A 63 18.14 36.15 11.72
CA VAL A 63 18.21 37.46 11.11
C VAL A 63 17.32 37.48 9.86
N ILE A 64 16.41 38.47 9.79
CA ILE A 64 15.59 38.77 8.62
C ILE A 64 16.14 40.04 8.00
N PRO A 65 16.94 39.99 6.94
CA PRO A 65 17.56 41.15 6.32
C PRO A 65 16.57 41.87 5.40
N ARG A 66 16.86 43.15 5.14
CA ARG A 66 16.17 43.97 4.13
C ARG A 66 14.65 44.03 4.28
N VAL A 67 14.20 44.25 5.50
CA VAL A 67 12.75 44.43 5.80
C VAL A 67 12.39 45.90 5.53
N THR A 68 11.31 46.15 4.82
CA THR A 68 10.80 47.50 4.60
C THR A 68 10.36 48.13 5.94
N PRO A 69 10.54 49.46 6.15
CA PRO A 69 10.06 50.12 7.37
C PRO A 69 8.54 49.93 7.55
N GLY A 70 8.13 49.61 8.80
CA GLY A 70 6.73 49.34 9.10
C GLY A 70 6.57 48.55 10.40
N THR A 71 5.32 48.39 10.86
CA THR A 71 5.01 47.56 12.01
C THR A 71 4.51 46.20 11.53
N TYR A 72 5.13 45.16 12.05
CA TYR A 72 4.88 43.78 11.67
C TYR A 72 4.47 42.91 12.88
N GLN A 73 3.67 41.92 12.65
CA GLN A 73 3.45 40.81 13.59
C GLN A 73 4.37 39.66 13.19
N LEU A 74 5.40 39.38 14.02
CA LEU A 74 6.26 38.23 13.82
C LEU A 74 5.62 37.01 14.47
N ARG A 75 5.68 35.90 13.80
CA ARG A 75 5.29 34.57 14.32
C ARG A 75 6.49 33.64 14.30
N ALA A 76 6.85 33.09 15.48
CA ALA A 76 7.84 32.03 15.59
C ALA A 76 7.13 30.68 15.68
N THR A 77 7.47 29.74 14.78
CA THR A 77 6.86 28.41 14.67
C THR A 77 7.91 27.33 14.57
N ARG A 78 7.71 26.24 15.30
CA ARG A 78 8.50 24.99 15.18
C ARG A 78 7.63 23.80 15.52
N ILE A 79 7.79 22.70 14.79
CA ILE A 79 7.09 21.42 15.11
C ILE A 79 7.49 20.99 16.52
N GLY A 80 6.50 20.68 17.36
CA GLY A 80 6.70 20.31 18.75
C GLY A 80 6.75 21.48 19.73
N TYR A 81 6.48 22.71 19.28
CA TYR A 81 6.42 23.92 20.10
C TYR A 81 5.17 24.74 19.79
N THR A 82 4.62 25.39 20.81
CA THR A 82 3.50 26.32 20.64
C THR A 82 4.03 27.61 19.97
N SER A 83 3.38 28.02 18.88
CA SER A 83 3.75 29.25 18.17
C SER A 83 3.54 30.49 19.05
N ARG A 84 4.40 31.49 18.89
CA ARG A 84 4.28 32.80 19.57
C ARG A 84 4.30 33.93 18.55
N ASP A 85 3.41 34.90 18.78
CA ASP A 85 3.31 36.10 17.98
C ASP A 85 3.83 37.27 18.79
N GLN A 86 4.59 38.17 18.13
CA GLN A 86 5.12 39.40 18.73
C GLN A 86 5.11 40.55 17.73
N ALA A 87 4.60 41.71 18.13
CA ALA A 87 4.62 42.92 17.32
C ALA A 87 6.04 43.54 17.35
N ILE A 88 6.51 43.97 16.18
CA ILE A 88 7.81 44.70 16.03
C ILE A 88 7.66 45.81 15.03
N THR A 89 8.33 46.97 15.30
CA THR A 89 8.42 48.10 14.37
C THR A 89 9.82 48.16 13.82
N VAL A 90 9.93 48.18 12.50
CA VAL A 90 11.22 48.29 11.75
C VAL A 90 11.37 49.69 11.24
N VAL A 91 12.53 50.31 11.53
CA VAL A 91 12.93 51.63 11.05
C VAL A 91 14.04 51.47 10.01
N ALA A 92 14.06 52.34 9.00
CA ALA A 92 15.07 52.29 7.95
C ALA A 92 16.49 52.50 8.51
N GLY A 93 17.39 51.57 8.16
CA GLY A 93 18.80 51.62 8.58
C GLY A 93 19.05 51.11 10.01
N GLU A 94 18.01 50.70 10.76
CA GLU A 94 18.13 50.23 12.13
C GLU A 94 17.91 48.74 12.26
N GLU A 95 18.44 48.14 13.34
CA GLU A 95 18.21 46.74 13.74
C GLU A 95 17.10 46.66 14.78
N ALA A 96 16.01 45.96 14.46
CA ALA A 96 14.94 45.69 15.40
C ALA A 96 15.15 44.30 16.03
N SER A 97 15.02 44.17 17.37
CA SER A 97 15.23 42.90 18.08
C SER A 97 13.93 42.31 18.57
N ALA A 98 13.71 40.99 18.33
CA ALA A 98 12.60 40.23 18.86
C ALA A 98 13.06 38.84 19.33
N ASP A 99 12.97 38.58 20.63
CA ASP A 99 13.30 37.29 21.22
C ASP A 99 12.03 36.49 21.53
N PHE A 100 12.07 35.21 21.30
CA PHE A 100 10.94 34.31 21.54
C PHE A 100 11.30 33.21 22.54
N ALA A 101 10.41 32.97 23.49
CA ALA A 101 10.39 31.73 24.28
C ALA A 101 9.22 30.85 23.82
N LEU A 102 9.54 29.74 23.18
CA LEU A 102 8.52 28.81 22.70
C LEU A 102 8.26 27.71 23.73
N PRO A 103 7.04 27.60 24.26
CA PRO A 103 6.64 26.45 25.07
C PRO A 103 6.66 25.16 24.24
N SER A 104 7.13 24.06 24.84
CA SER A 104 7.01 22.75 24.22
C SER A 104 5.53 22.38 24.10
N ALA A 105 5.07 22.18 22.88
CA ALA A 105 3.71 21.69 22.63
C ALA A 105 3.75 20.18 22.41
N ALA A 106 2.98 19.46 23.17
CA ALA A 106 2.89 18.00 23.06
C ALA A 106 2.34 17.55 21.69
N ILE A 107 1.37 18.30 21.15
CA ILE A 107 0.84 18.11 19.78
C ILE A 107 0.64 19.52 19.19
N ALA A 108 1.23 19.80 18.07
CA ALA A 108 1.05 21.09 17.40
C ALA A 108 -0.38 21.19 16.86
N LEU A 109 -1.28 21.80 17.61
CA LEU A 109 -2.66 22.15 17.17
C LEU A 109 -2.66 23.10 15.97
N ASP A 110 -1.57 23.82 15.79
CA ASP A 110 -1.33 24.71 14.65
C ASP A 110 -0.63 23.97 13.48
N GLN A 111 -0.54 22.63 13.52
CA GLN A 111 -0.08 21.84 12.38
C GLN A 111 -1.00 22.07 11.19
N VAL A 112 -0.42 22.45 10.07
CA VAL A 112 -1.12 22.61 8.80
C VAL A 112 -1.29 21.24 8.16
N VAL A 113 -2.52 20.89 7.86
CA VAL A 113 -2.88 19.63 7.18
C VAL A 113 -3.40 19.98 5.80
N VAL A 114 -2.98 19.22 4.79
CA VAL A 114 -3.52 19.36 3.44
C VAL A 114 -4.90 18.70 3.38
N VAL A 115 -5.93 19.46 2.96
CA VAL A 115 -7.31 18.98 2.87
C VAL A 115 -7.87 19.32 1.49
N GLY A 116 -7.79 18.37 0.58
CA GLY A 116 -8.28 18.58 -0.77
C GLY A 116 -7.55 19.71 -1.49
N TYR A 117 -8.28 20.74 -1.88
CA TYR A 117 -7.76 21.90 -2.62
C TYR A 117 -7.30 23.05 -1.70
N GLY A 118 -6.84 22.74 -0.49
CA GLY A 118 -6.40 23.76 0.45
C GLY A 118 -5.63 23.19 1.63
N THR A 119 -5.21 24.06 2.51
CA THR A 119 -4.59 23.71 3.78
C THR A 119 -5.40 24.29 4.92
N GLU A 120 -5.58 23.53 5.98
CA GLU A 120 -6.28 23.92 7.19
C GLU A 120 -5.43 23.59 8.43
N LEU A 121 -5.66 24.33 9.52
CA LEU A 121 -5.04 23.99 10.79
C LEU A 121 -5.74 22.75 11.37
N ARG A 122 -4.99 21.85 11.98
CA ARG A 122 -5.54 20.61 12.57
C ARG A 122 -6.68 20.88 13.55
N LYS A 123 -6.59 21.98 14.32
CA LYS A 123 -7.62 22.40 15.25
C LYS A 123 -8.96 22.76 14.58
N ASP A 124 -8.92 23.22 13.32
CA ASP A 124 -10.10 23.69 12.57
C ASP A 124 -10.71 22.59 11.69
N LEU A 125 -10.12 21.41 11.66
CA LEU A 125 -10.64 20.28 10.90
C LEU A 125 -11.94 19.76 11.52
N THR A 126 -12.93 19.52 10.68
CA THR A 126 -14.23 18.94 11.05
C THR A 126 -14.33 17.44 10.76
N GLY A 127 -13.43 16.90 9.93
CA GLY A 127 -13.39 15.50 9.51
C GLY A 127 -12.34 14.66 10.24
N SER A 128 -12.42 13.32 10.08
CA SER A 128 -11.46 12.34 10.61
C SER A 128 -10.27 12.18 9.68
N ILE A 129 -9.08 12.61 10.15
CA ILE A 129 -7.81 12.55 9.39
C ILE A 129 -6.72 11.93 10.26
N GLY A 130 -6.03 10.91 9.71
CA GLY A 130 -4.81 10.37 10.30
C GLY A 130 -3.58 10.92 9.58
N SER A 131 -2.57 11.37 10.32
CA SER A 131 -1.36 11.97 9.73
C SER A 131 -0.11 11.24 10.18
N VAL A 132 0.83 11.02 9.25
CA VAL A 132 2.19 10.50 9.51
C VAL A 132 3.17 11.56 9.00
N SER A 133 4.08 11.98 9.85
CA SER A 133 5.07 13.01 9.53
C SER A 133 6.35 12.44 8.92
N SER A 134 7.18 13.30 8.31
CA SER A 134 8.51 12.92 7.83
C SER A 134 9.40 12.35 8.93
N ASP A 135 9.25 12.81 10.18
CA ASP A 135 10.03 12.31 11.31
C ASP A 135 9.66 10.87 11.68
N ASP A 136 8.37 10.53 11.59
CA ASP A 136 7.90 9.15 11.81
C ASP A 136 8.39 8.22 10.69
N ILE A 137 8.45 8.71 9.43
CA ILE A 137 8.91 7.95 8.25
C ILE A 137 10.43 7.80 8.25
N SER A 138 11.18 8.84 8.58
CA SER A 138 12.66 8.88 8.47
C SER A 138 13.35 7.88 9.41
N ASN A 139 12.64 7.41 10.43
CA ASN A 139 13.12 6.39 11.37
C ASN A 139 12.97 4.97 10.86
N ILE A 140 12.30 4.78 9.71
CA ILE A 140 11.99 3.47 9.13
C ILE A 140 12.68 3.38 7.76
N PRO A 141 13.79 2.64 7.61
CA PRO A 141 14.46 2.46 6.33
C PRO A 141 13.65 1.51 5.44
N VAL A 142 12.72 2.04 4.65
CA VAL A 142 11.84 1.27 3.76
C VAL A 142 12.06 1.66 2.30
N ALA A 143 11.82 0.70 1.40
CA ALA A 143 11.85 0.91 -0.04
C ALA A 143 10.70 1.79 -0.52
N ARG A 144 9.54 1.71 0.16
CA ARG A 144 8.26 2.28 -0.24
C ARG A 144 7.52 2.86 0.96
N ILE A 145 6.75 3.92 0.72
CA ILE A 145 6.02 4.59 1.79
C ILE A 145 4.90 3.74 2.39
N ASP A 146 4.24 2.90 1.60
CA ASP A 146 3.20 2.00 2.08
C ASP A 146 3.70 0.96 3.10
N GLN A 147 5.02 0.66 3.10
CA GLN A 147 5.66 -0.18 4.12
C GLN A 147 5.84 0.55 5.46
N ALA A 148 5.83 1.89 5.46
CA ALA A 148 5.98 2.68 6.67
C ALA A 148 4.64 2.99 7.38
N ILE A 149 3.50 2.92 6.68
CA ILE A 149 2.18 3.27 7.24
C ILE A 149 1.63 2.26 8.27
N PRO A 150 1.89 0.92 8.15
CA PRO A 150 1.30 -0.08 9.04
C PRO A 150 1.58 0.20 10.52
N GLY A 151 0.51 0.22 11.34
CA GLY A 151 0.61 0.47 12.78
C GLY A 151 0.74 1.94 13.18
N LEU A 152 0.87 2.88 12.23
CA LEU A 152 0.96 4.32 12.51
C LEU A 152 -0.40 5.02 12.47
N VAL A 153 -1.33 4.57 11.64
CA VAL A 153 -2.63 5.22 11.43
C VAL A 153 -3.77 4.25 11.76
N SER A 154 -4.69 4.68 12.64
CA SER A 154 -5.90 3.91 12.94
C SER A 154 -6.82 3.81 11.71
N GLY A 155 -7.55 2.68 11.56
CA GLY A 155 -8.48 2.44 10.46
C GLY A 155 -7.83 2.14 9.12
N VAL A 156 -6.50 2.03 9.05
CA VAL A 156 -5.76 1.69 7.84
C VAL A 156 -5.19 0.28 7.97
N GLN A 157 -5.64 -0.61 7.12
CA GLN A 157 -5.06 -1.94 6.94
C GLN A 157 -4.10 -1.91 5.76
N VAL A 158 -2.91 -2.43 5.95
CA VAL A 158 -1.92 -2.66 4.88
C VAL A 158 -1.63 -4.14 4.84
N GLN A 159 -1.83 -4.77 3.68
CA GLN A 159 -1.63 -6.19 3.48
C GLN A 159 -0.53 -6.44 2.46
N THR A 160 0.44 -7.25 2.83
CA THR A 160 1.51 -7.71 1.95
C THR A 160 0.99 -8.88 1.11
N THR A 161 0.69 -8.67 -0.16
CA THR A 161 0.22 -9.74 -1.04
C THR A 161 1.36 -10.70 -1.44
N ASN A 162 2.58 -10.17 -1.48
CA ASN A 162 3.79 -10.85 -1.87
C ASN A 162 5.00 -10.12 -1.26
N ALA A 163 5.93 -10.85 -0.64
CA ALA A 163 7.12 -10.29 -0.01
C ALA A 163 8.32 -10.12 -0.95
N GLN A 164 8.17 -10.29 -2.27
CA GLN A 164 9.23 -10.07 -3.25
C GLN A 164 9.71 -8.62 -3.25
N PRO A 165 10.99 -8.36 -3.59
CA PRO A 165 11.48 -7.02 -3.84
C PRO A 165 10.59 -6.24 -4.81
N GLY A 166 10.23 -4.99 -4.46
CA GLY A 166 9.38 -4.14 -5.29
C GLY A 166 7.89 -4.48 -5.34
N ALA A 167 7.42 -5.53 -4.65
CA ALA A 167 6.02 -5.94 -4.65
C ALA A 167 5.08 -4.86 -4.07
N VAL A 168 3.87 -4.77 -4.64
CA VAL A 168 2.84 -3.79 -4.26
C VAL A 168 2.10 -4.26 -3.01
N MET A 169 1.85 -3.35 -2.06
CA MET A 169 0.98 -3.60 -0.91
C MET A 169 -0.45 -3.16 -1.20
N ARG A 170 -1.41 -3.86 -0.63
CA ARG A 170 -2.83 -3.46 -0.63
C ARG A 170 -3.14 -2.59 0.57
N LEU A 171 -3.78 -1.46 0.31
CA LEU A 171 -4.23 -0.53 1.33
C LEU A 171 -5.76 -0.58 1.42
N ARG A 172 -6.29 -0.58 2.64
CA ARG A 172 -7.73 -0.49 2.90
C ARG A 172 -7.98 0.52 4.02
N VAL A 173 -8.97 1.39 3.81
CA VAL A 173 -9.40 2.35 4.83
C VAL A 173 -10.82 2.01 5.23
N ARG A 174 -11.04 1.68 6.52
CA ARG A 174 -12.35 1.33 7.09
C ARG A 174 -13.05 0.16 6.38
N GLY A 175 -12.27 -0.84 5.93
CA GLY A 175 -12.77 -2.05 5.31
C GLY A 175 -13.10 -1.91 3.81
N SER A 176 -13.73 -2.94 3.26
CA SER A 176 -14.05 -3.08 1.83
C SER A 176 -15.50 -2.73 1.56
N GLY A 177 -15.75 -1.89 0.56
CA GLY A 177 -17.08 -1.39 0.21
C GLY A 177 -17.66 -1.99 -1.07
N SER A 178 -16.86 -2.59 -1.97
CA SER A 178 -17.30 -3.11 -3.26
C SER A 178 -17.00 -4.59 -3.42
N LEU A 179 -17.81 -5.27 -4.25
CA LEU A 179 -17.64 -6.69 -4.61
C LEU A 179 -16.72 -6.89 -5.82
N GLN A 180 -16.74 -6.00 -6.80
CA GLN A 180 -15.94 -6.11 -8.03
C GLN A 180 -15.16 -4.84 -8.41
N ALA A 181 -15.62 -3.66 -8.00
CA ALA A 181 -14.84 -2.45 -8.18
C ALA A 181 -13.66 -2.42 -7.19
N SER A 182 -12.61 -1.64 -7.49
CA SER A 182 -11.47 -1.52 -6.58
C SER A 182 -11.89 -0.95 -5.23
N ASN A 183 -11.35 -1.51 -4.17
CA ASN A 183 -11.46 -1.02 -2.80
C ASN A 183 -10.21 -0.27 -2.35
N ASP A 184 -9.25 0.02 -3.25
CA ASP A 184 -8.04 0.77 -2.93
C ASP A 184 -8.37 2.24 -2.68
N PRO A 185 -7.74 2.89 -1.69
CA PRO A 185 -7.89 4.31 -1.47
C PRO A 185 -7.29 5.11 -2.62
N LEU A 186 -7.82 6.29 -2.87
CA LEU A 186 -7.25 7.21 -3.83
C LEU A 186 -5.92 7.76 -3.32
N VAL A 187 -4.87 7.68 -4.12
CA VAL A 187 -3.58 8.33 -3.83
C VAL A 187 -3.51 9.67 -4.54
N VAL A 188 -3.13 10.71 -3.81
CA VAL A 188 -2.90 12.05 -4.32
C VAL A 188 -1.52 12.53 -3.88
N VAL A 189 -0.67 12.90 -4.81
CA VAL A 189 0.70 13.38 -4.53
C VAL A 189 0.84 14.82 -5.00
N ASP A 190 1.06 15.74 -4.09
CA ASP A 190 1.15 17.19 -4.36
C ASP A 190 0.00 17.74 -5.23
N GLY A 191 -1.21 17.18 -5.05
CA GLY A 191 -2.41 17.50 -5.83
C GLY A 191 -2.59 16.68 -7.10
N VAL A 192 -1.63 15.84 -7.49
CA VAL A 192 -1.78 14.95 -8.65
C VAL A 192 -2.55 13.70 -8.24
N ILE A 193 -3.73 13.53 -8.79
CA ILE A 193 -4.68 12.47 -8.46
C ILE A 193 -4.30 11.17 -9.19
N GLY A 194 -4.33 10.03 -8.47
CA GLY A 194 -4.06 8.70 -9.02
C GLY A 194 -2.58 8.42 -9.28
N ALA A 195 -1.69 9.12 -8.57
CA ALA A 195 -0.25 8.85 -8.61
C ALA A 195 0.09 7.49 -7.96
N ASP A 196 1.17 6.86 -8.41
CA ASP A 196 1.68 5.61 -7.84
C ASP A 196 2.66 5.90 -6.70
N LEU A 197 2.42 5.33 -5.53
CA LEU A 197 3.32 5.46 -4.36
C LEU A 197 4.73 4.90 -4.63
N ASN A 198 4.85 3.93 -5.56
CA ASN A 198 6.13 3.36 -5.94
C ASN A 198 7.06 4.32 -6.66
N ALA A 199 6.50 5.37 -7.28
CA ALA A 199 7.26 6.35 -8.03
C ALA A 199 7.98 7.38 -7.15
N ILE A 200 7.75 7.34 -5.81
CA ILE A 200 8.21 8.39 -4.89
C ILE A 200 9.15 7.79 -3.85
N SER A 201 10.31 8.39 -3.67
CA SER A 201 11.20 8.04 -2.58
C SER A 201 10.60 8.43 -1.23
N PRO A 202 10.61 7.54 -0.22
CA PRO A 202 10.20 7.90 1.15
C PRO A 202 10.96 9.10 1.72
N SER A 203 12.22 9.31 1.32
CA SER A 203 13.05 10.45 1.75
C SER A 203 12.53 11.80 1.27
N ASP A 204 11.75 11.85 0.18
CA ASP A 204 11.16 13.06 -0.38
C ASP A 204 9.84 13.48 0.28
N ILE A 205 9.29 12.65 1.17
CA ILE A 205 7.96 12.87 1.75
C ILE A 205 8.07 13.74 3.00
N GLU A 206 7.21 14.77 3.09
CA GLU A 206 7.01 15.61 4.27
C GLU A 206 5.91 15.08 5.18
N SER A 207 4.77 14.67 4.59
CA SER A 207 3.66 14.06 5.33
C SER A 207 2.85 13.10 4.48
N VAL A 208 2.19 12.17 5.15
CA VAL A 208 1.11 11.34 4.59
C VAL A 208 -0.13 11.54 5.43
N ASP A 209 -1.18 12.10 4.84
CA ASP A 209 -2.44 12.36 5.48
C ASP A 209 -3.51 11.42 4.91
N VAL A 210 -4.19 10.66 5.77
CA VAL A 210 -5.24 9.71 5.38
C VAL A 210 -6.59 10.29 5.73
N LEU A 211 -7.37 10.66 4.72
CA LEU A 211 -8.75 11.12 4.86
C LEU A 211 -9.67 9.90 4.96
N LYS A 212 -10.41 9.78 6.06
CA LYS A 212 -11.14 8.55 6.36
C LYS A 212 -12.65 8.70 6.26
N ASP A 213 -13.19 9.88 6.54
CA ASP A 213 -14.62 10.13 6.54
C ASP A 213 -15.14 10.81 5.26
N ALA A 214 -16.45 10.74 5.02
CA ALA A 214 -17.06 11.27 3.81
C ALA A 214 -16.95 12.80 3.71
N SER A 215 -16.86 13.56 4.81
CA SER A 215 -16.74 15.02 4.75
C SER A 215 -15.38 15.47 4.23
N ALA A 216 -14.34 14.76 4.62
CA ALA A 216 -12.98 15.01 4.15
C ALA A 216 -12.78 14.49 2.70
N THR A 217 -13.42 13.36 2.33
CA THR A 217 -13.20 12.70 1.03
C THR A 217 -14.17 13.15 -0.07
N ALA A 218 -15.34 13.75 0.25
CA ALA A 218 -16.35 14.18 -0.73
C ALA A 218 -15.82 15.18 -1.77
N ILE A 219 -14.81 15.97 -1.42
CA ILE A 219 -14.16 16.88 -2.37
C ILE A 219 -13.51 16.14 -3.54
N TYR A 220 -13.15 14.86 -3.36
CA TYR A 220 -12.64 13.97 -4.38
C TYR A 220 -13.73 13.14 -5.09
N GLY A 221 -15.01 13.29 -4.63
CA GLY A 221 -16.22 12.77 -5.27
C GLY A 221 -16.21 11.27 -5.46
N THR A 222 -16.32 10.83 -6.70
CA THR A 222 -16.40 9.44 -7.13
C THR A 222 -15.17 8.58 -6.80
N ARG A 223 -14.08 9.17 -6.38
CA ARG A 223 -12.84 8.47 -6.04
C ARG A 223 -12.57 8.43 -4.54
N GLY A 224 -13.44 9.09 -3.75
CA GLY A 224 -13.28 9.22 -2.30
C GLY A 224 -13.89 8.10 -1.45
N ALA A 225 -14.69 7.19 -2.03
CA ALA A 225 -15.45 6.18 -1.28
C ALA A 225 -14.60 5.22 -0.44
N ASN A 226 -13.38 4.95 -0.86
CA ASN A 226 -12.45 4.02 -0.18
C ASN A 226 -11.39 4.75 0.65
N GLY A 227 -11.59 6.04 0.96
CA GLY A 227 -10.60 6.89 1.60
C GLY A 227 -9.64 7.54 0.62
N VAL A 228 -8.87 8.51 1.08
CA VAL A 228 -7.88 9.23 0.28
C VAL A 228 -6.56 9.33 1.04
N ILE A 229 -5.47 9.00 0.39
CA ILE A 229 -4.10 9.13 0.91
C ILE A 229 -3.45 10.31 0.23
N LEU A 230 -3.23 11.37 0.99
CA LEU A 230 -2.55 12.58 0.52
C LEU A 230 -1.07 12.50 0.89
N VAL A 231 -0.22 12.55 -0.11
CA VAL A 231 1.23 12.60 0.08
C VAL A 231 1.71 14.00 -0.27
N THR A 232 2.28 14.67 0.72
CA THR A 232 2.93 15.96 0.54
C THR A 232 4.42 15.74 0.50
N THR A 233 5.09 16.29 -0.54
CA THR A 233 6.53 16.16 -0.65
C THR A 233 7.24 17.39 -0.10
N LYS A 234 8.49 17.19 0.31
CA LYS A 234 9.36 18.25 0.83
C LYS A 234 9.53 19.40 -0.18
N ARG A 235 9.67 20.62 0.33
CA ARG A 235 9.86 21.85 -0.45
C ARG A 235 11.11 22.57 0.02
N GLY A 236 11.58 23.56 -0.76
CA GLY A 236 12.60 24.47 -0.29
C GLY A 236 12.12 25.23 0.92
N ARG A 237 12.92 25.26 1.98
CA ARG A 237 12.63 26.01 3.22
C ARG A 237 13.25 27.40 3.13
N PRO A 238 12.63 28.44 3.72
CA PRO A 238 13.25 29.76 3.82
C PRO A 238 14.60 29.66 4.52
N GLY A 239 15.64 30.25 3.93
CA GLY A 239 17.02 30.28 4.45
C GLY A 239 18.07 29.95 3.41
N GLN A 240 19.27 29.61 3.85
CA GLN A 240 20.36 29.22 2.95
C GLN A 240 20.06 27.91 2.22
N ILE A 241 20.65 27.75 1.04
CA ILE A 241 20.65 26.50 0.30
C ILE A 241 21.36 25.44 1.14
N THR A 242 20.72 24.30 1.33
CA THR A 242 21.23 23.15 2.07
C THR A 242 21.48 21.99 1.13
N PHE A 243 22.51 21.21 1.43
CA PHE A 243 22.79 19.94 0.81
C PHE A 243 22.61 18.83 1.87
N ASP A 244 21.70 17.90 1.64
CA ASP A 244 21.44 16.79 2.55
C ASP A 244 21.73 15.47 1.82
N TYR A 245 22.45 14.59 2.50
CA TYR A 245 22.66 13.21 2.08
C TYR A 245 22.04 12.26 3.11
N THR A 246 21.26 11.29 2.64
CA THR A 246 20.73 10.18 3.44
C THR A 246 21.10 8.88 2.77
N GLY A 247 21.72 7.97 3.50
CA GLY A 247 22.05 6.67 2.94
C GLY A 247 22.01 5.56 3.98
N TYR A 248 21.71 4.35 3.50
CA TYR A 248 21.84 3.14 4.31
C TYR A 248 22.24 1.94 3.48
N THR A 249 22.87 0.98 4.15
CA THR A 249 23.13 -0.37 3.65
C THR A 249 22.69 -1.38 4.69
N GLY A 250 22.24 -2.54 4.26
CA GLY A 250 21.79 -3.60 5.16
C GLY A 250 21.80 -4.96 4.51
N MET A 251 21.47 -5.95 5.33
CA MET A 251 21.33 -7.34 4.93
C MET A 251 19.96 -7.85 5.35
N GLN A 252 19.40 -8.69 4.52
CA GLN A 252 18.10 -9.33 4.78
C GLN A 252 18.24 -10.84 4.63
N ASP A 253 17.54 -11.55 5.52
CA ASP A 253 17.49 -13.01 5.56
C ASP A 253 16.05 -13.49 5.58
N VAL A 254 15.84 -14.74 5.18
CA VAL A 254 14.55 -15.41 5.31
C VAL A 254 14.14 -15.48 6.78
N SER A 255 12.93 -15.06 7.11
CA SER A 255 12.44 -15.01 8.49
C SER A 255 12.19 -16.39 9.10
N LYS A 256 11.86 -17.41 8.28
CA LYS A 256 11.47 -18.75 8.69
C LYS A 256 11.79 -19.77 7.60
N HIS A 257 12.40 -20.90 7.95
CA HIS A 257 12.48 -22.10 7.12
C HIS A 257 11.33 -23.07 7.47
N ILE A 258 10.82 -23.76 6.48
CA ILE A 258 9.76 -24.75 6.64
C ILE A 258 10.41 -26.10 6.99
N PRO A 259 10.01 -26.76 8.08
CA PRO A 259 10.59 -28.05 8.47
C PRO A 259 10.14 -29.16 7.53
N LEU A 260 11.09 -29.74 6.79
CA LEU A 260 10.89 -30.80 5.81
C LEU A 260 11.54 -32.11 6.26
N LEU A 261 11.22 -33.20 5.56
CA LEU A 261 11.92 -34.46 5.73
C LEU A 261 13.38 -34.37 5.23
N SER A 262 14.28 -34.96 5.99
CA SER A 262 15.63 -35.24 5.53
C SER A 262 15.65 -36.35 4.46
N GLY A 263 16.79 -36.54 3.75
CA GLY A 263 16.96 -37.62 2.78
C GLY A 263 16.65 -38.98 3.36
N PRO A 264 17.25 -39.39 4.51
CA PRO A 264 16.93 -40.63 5.20
C PRO A 264 15.47 -40.77 5.61
N GLU A 265 14.87 -39.74 6.19
CA GLU A 265 13.46 -39.76 6.61
C GLU A 265 12.53 -39.95 5.39
N PHE A 266 12.79 -39.18 4.31
CA PHE A 266 12.03 -39.26 3.07
C PHE A 266 12.13 -40.66 2.44
N ALA A 267 13.33 -41.18 2.24
CA ALA A 267 13.56 -42.47 1.62
C ALA A 267 12.89 -43.62 2.40
N ARG A 268 13.03 -43.58 3.74
CA ARG A 268 12.37 -44.58 4.61
C ARG A 268 10.86 -44.52 4.47
N LEU A 269 10.28 -43.34 4.54
CA LEU A 269 8.81 -43.18 4.46
C LEU A 269 8.27 -43.55 3.07
N TYR A 270 8.99 -43.18 2.00
CA TYR A 270 8.66 -43.53 0.62
C TYR A 270 8.65 -45.06 0.42
N MET A 271 9.68 -45.75 0.88
CA MET A 271 9.80 -47.22 0.78
C MET A 271 8.75 -47.99 1.60
N LEU A 272 8.26 -47.40 2.70
CA LEU A 272 7.19 -47.98 3.50
C LEU A 272 5.82 -47.90 2.79
N ASN A 273 5.60 -46.97 1.85
CA ASN A 273 4.37 -46.88 1.11
C ASN A 273 4.20 -48.08 0.16
N PRO A 274 3.21 -48.95 0.33
CA PRO A 274 3.02 -50.15 -0.50
C PRO A 274 2.83 -49.82 -1.99
N ASN A 275 2.31 -48.60 -2.27
CA ASN A 275 2.02 -48.12 -3.61
C ASN A 275 3.16 -47.27 -4.22
N HIS A 276 4.37 -47.23 -3.59
CA HIS A 276 5.47 -46.49 -4.18
C HIS A 276 5.89 -47.09 -5.52
N ASP A 277 6.45 -46.30 -6.40
CA ASP A 277 7.00 -46.76 -7.68
C ASP A 277 8.22 -47.66 -7.43
N LYS A 278 8.10 -48.94 -7.80
CA LYS A 278 9.12 -49.97 -7.58
C LYS A 278 10.40 -49.77 -8.42
N SER A 279 10.35 -48.90 -9.42
CA SER A 279 11.57 -48.50 -10.18
C SER A 279 12.55 -47.67 -9.33
N VAL A 280 12.07 -47.04 -8.25
CA VAL A 280 12.86 -46.27 -7.31
C VAL A 280 13.06 -47.05 -6.02
N THR A 281 14.30 -47.44 -5.72
CA THR A 281 14.65 -48.13 -4.48
C THR A 281 15.85 -47.44 -3.82
N PHE A 282 15.84 -47.43 -2.50
CA PHE A 282 16.91 -46.88 -1.68
C PHE A 282 17.54 -48.04 -0.88
N ALA A 283 18.71 -48.51 -1.30
CA ALA A 283 19.37 -49.68 -0.68
C ALA A 283 19.76 -49.42 0.79
N HIS A 284 20.18 -48.20 1.09
CA HIS A 284 20.64 -47.74 2.41
C HIS A 284 20.03 -46.40 2.77
N PRO A 285 18.69 -46.32 3.09
CA PRO A 285 18.01 -45.08 3.38
C PRO A 285 18.68 -44.23 4.48
N GLU A 286 19.26 -44.93 5.50
CA GLU A 286 19.91 -44.29 6.64
C GLU A 286 21.18 -43.50 6.32
N SER A 287 21.86 -43.83 5.23
CA SER A 287 23.14 -43.21 4.81
C SER A 287 23.01 -42.19 3.69
N LEU A 288 21.77 -41.90 3.25
CA LEU A 288 21.53 -40.92 2.18
C LEU A 288 21.83 -39.50 2.63
N ALA A 289 22.52 -38.75 1.77
CA ALA A 289 22.69 -37.33 1.94
C ALA A 289 21.35 -36.61 1.80
N THR A 290 21.26 -35.46 2.43
CA THR A 290 20.09 -34.56 2.31
C THR A 290 20.47 -33.33 1.51
N THR A 291 19.81 -33.10 0.38
CA THR A 291 19.86 -31.83 -0.33
C THR A 291 18.83 -30.88 0.31
N ASP A 292 19.32 -29.89 1.03
CA ASP A 292 18.44 -28.82 1.57
C ASP A 292 18.14 -27.80 0.47
N TRP A 293 17.08 -28.02 -0.25
CA TRP A 293 16.66 -27.19 -1.36
C TRP A 293 16.28 -25.76 -0.96
N GLN A 294 15.90 -25.53 0.30
CA GLN A 294 15.69 -24.17 0.80
C GLN A 294 17.03 -23.41 0.83
N ASN A 295 18.08 -24.01 1.40
CA ASN A 295 19.41 -23.41 1.43
C ASN A 295 20.05 -23.31 0.02
N VAL A 296 19.63 -24.11 -0.95
CA VAL A 296 20.09 -24.00 -2.34
C VAL A 296 19.57 -22.74 -3.02
N ILE A 297 18.33 -22.31 -2.72
CA ILE A 297 17.69 -21.16 -3.41
C ILE A 297 17.59 -19.90 -2.54
N TYR A 298 17.82 -20.00 -1.22
CA TYR A 298 17.78 -18.84 -0.33
C TYR A 298 19.18 -18.28 -0.10
N GLN A 299 19.24 -16.96 0.08
CA GLN A 299 20.48 -16.24 0.33
C GLN A 299 20.26 -15.09 1.32
N THR A 300 21.34 -14.70 2.01
CA THR A 300 21.42 -13.40 2.66
C THR A 300 21.62 -12.34 1.58
N ALA A 301 20.71 -11.37 1.51
CA ALA A 301 20.62 -10.44 0.39
C ALA A 301 20.88 -9.00 0.83
N PRO A 302 21.70 -8.20 0.12
CA PRO A 302 21.94 -6.81 0.44
C PRO A 302 20.75 -5.90 0.06
N VAL A 303 20.61 -4.81 0.81
CA VAL A 303 19.75 -3.68 0.49
C VAL A 303 20.52 -2.38 0.67
N ARG A 304 20.38 -1.42 -0.25
CA ARG A 304 21.11 -0.16 -0.28
C ARG A 304 20.21 0.97 -0.71
N SER A 305 20.38 2.17 -0.12
CA SER A 305 19.72 3.39 -0.56
C SER A 305 20.67 4.57 -0.42
N HIS A 306 20.65 5.45 -1.41
CA HIS A 306 21.39 6.70 -1.43
C HIS A 306 20.50 7.82 -1.94
N ASP A 307 20.30 8.84 -1.11
CA ASP A 307 19.47 10.00 -1.40
C ASP A 307 20.31 11.26 -1.27
N VAL A 308 20.26 12.12 -2.28
CA VAL A 308 20.88 13.42 -2.29
C VAL A 308 19.79 14.48 -2.50
N ARG A 309 19.79 15.52 -1.66
CA ARG A 309 18.84 16.61 -1.79
C ARG A 309 19.53 17.96 -1.66
N ILE A 310 19.15 18.86 -2.56
CA ILE A 310 19.50 20.27 -2.51
C ILE A 310 18.20 21.04 -2.33
N SER A 311 18.09 21.88 -1.29
CA SER A 311 16.87 22.64 -1.03
C SER A 311 17.16 23.99 -0.42
N GLY A 312 16.35 24.99 -0.78
CA GLY A 312 16.49 26.34 -0.22
C GLY A 312 15.54 27.32 -0.87
N THR A 313 15.59 28.57 -0.36
CA THR A 313 14.80 29.69 -0.89
C THR A 313 15.72 30.89 -1.06
N ALA A 314 15.75 31.44 -2.25
CA ALA A 314 16.49 32.68 -2.59
C ALA A 314 15.49 33.73 -3.10
N GLY A 315 15.29 34.81 -2.34
CA GLY A 315 14.29 35.84 -2.66
C GLY A 315 12.86 35.20 -2.66
N THR A 316 12.17 35.29 -3.80
CA THR A 316 10.81 34.72 -3.99
C THR A 316 10.83 33.33 -4.64
N THR A 317 12.01 32.73 -4.87
CA THR A 317 12.19 31.42 -5.49
C THR A 317 12.49 30.37 -4.43
N SER A 318 11.66 29.37 -4.32
CA SER A 318 11.88 28.17 -3.49
C SER A 318 12.16 26.97 -4.39
N LEU A 319 13.29 26.31 -4.19
CA LEU A 319 13.74 25.17 -4.98
C LEU A 319 14.02 23.97 -4.08
N MET A 320 13.61 22.78 -4.51
CA MET A 320 14.07 21.49 -4.02
C MET A 320 14.38 20.60 -5.21
N LEU A 321 15.56 20.02 -5.20
CA LEU A 321 16.04 19.02 -6.14
C LEU A 321 16.46 17.80 -5.34
N SER A 322 15.97 16.60 -5.68
CA SER A 322 16.42 15.36 -5.09
C SER A 322 16.73 14.30 -6.15
N ALA A 323 17.69 13.45 -5.82
CA ALA A 323 18.02 12.24 -6.57
C ALA A 323 18.12 11.07 -5.58
N ASN A 324 17.45 9.96 -5.90
CA ASN A 324 17.47 8.74 -5.12
C ASN A 324 17.92 7.57 -5.98
N TRP A 325 18.74 6.72 -5.39
CA TRP A 325 19.06 5.39 -5.91
C TRP A 325 18.81 4.36 -4.81
N PHE A 326 18.01 3.35 -5.13
CA PHE A 326 17.64 2.24 -4.26
C PHE A 326 17.92 0.92 -4.97
N ASP A 327 18.48 -0.05 -4.26
CA ASP A 327 18.82 -1.36 -4.76
C ASP A 327 18.60 -2.42 -3.68
N GLN A 328 17.90 -3.50 -4.04
CA GLN A 328 17.51 -4.58 -3.14
C GLN A 328 17.62 -5.92 -3.88
N ASP A 329 18.54 -6.77 -3.48
CA ASP A 329 18.51 -8.16 -3.89
C ASP A 329 17.47 -8.93 -3.07
N GLY A 330 16.85 -9.94 -3.65
CA GLY A 330 15.89 -10.78 -2.95
C GLY A 330 16.53 -11.93 -2.20
N VAL A 331 15.86 -12.40 -1.15
CA VAL A 331 16.30 -13.59 -0.38
C VAL A 331 16.12 -14.90 -1.14
N VAL A 332 15.39 -14.89 -2.26
CA VAL A 332 15.35 -15.99 -3.22
C VAL A 332 16.22 -15.61 -4.42
N LEU A 333 17.16 -16.48 -4.79
CA LEU A 333 18.04 -16.29 -5.93
C LEU A 333 17.26 -15.92 -7.20
N GLY A 334 17.77 -15.00 -8.01
CA GLY A 334 17.16 -14.54 -9.26
C GLY A 334 16.07 -13.48 -9.07
N SER A 335 15.84 -12.99 -7.86
CA SER A 335 14.95 -11.87 -7.60
C SER A 335 15.69 -10.62 -7.14
N ASP A 336 15.35 -9.47 -7.69
CA ASP A 336 15.91 -8.16 -7.32
C ASP A 336 14.95 -7.02 -7.64
N PHE A 337 15.28 -5.82 -7.17
CA PHE A 337 14.57 -4.59 -7.48
C PHE A 337 15.48 -3.39 -7.31
N GLY A 338 15.66 -2.63 -8.39
CA GLY A 338 16.35 -1.35 -8.38
C GLY A 338 15.44 -0.20 -8.77
N ARG A 339 15.61 0.98 -8.16
CA ARG A 339 14.90 2.21 -8.53
C ARG A 339 15.82 3.41 -8.51
N GLY A 340 15.88 4.14 -9.64
CA GLY A 340 16.44 5.48 -9.73
C GLY A 340 15.32 6.50 -9.83
N SER A 341 15.36 7.61 -9.09
CA SER A 341 14.39 8.69 -9.19
C SER A 341 15.02 10.07 -9.10
N LEU A 342 14.41 11.02 -9.80
CA LEU A 342 14.74 12.45 -9.78
C LEU A 342 13.48 13.25 -9.50
N ARG A 343 13.59 14.29 -8.66
CA ARG A 343 12.49 15.17 -8.35
C ARG A 343 12.92 16.63 -8.33
N VAL A 344 12.05 17.50 -8.87
CA VAL A 344 12.21 18.95 -8.85
C VAL A 344 10.92 19.57 -8.37
N ASN A 345 10.99 20.36 -7.30
CA ASN A 345 9.91 21.21 -6.82
C ASN A 345 10.39 22.67 -6.89
N LEU A 346 9.68 23.48 -7.66
CA LEU A 346 9.98 24.90 -7.84
C LEU A 346 8.72 25.72 -7.56
N ASP A 347 8.81 26.70 -6.68
CA ASP A 347 7.78 27.70 -6.44
C ASP A 347 8.41 29.08 -6.65
N GLN A 348 7.77 29.95 -7.45
CA GLN A 348 8.23 31.27 -7.80
C GLN A 348 7.12 32.30 -7.57
N GLY A 349 7.40 33.31 -6.72
CA GLY A 349 6.58 34.49 -6.62
C GLY A 349 6.92 35.49 -7.73
N LEU A 350 5.93 35.96 -8.46
CA LEU A 350 6.03 36.99 -9.51
C LEU A 350 5.27 38.22 -9.04
N GLY A 351 5.97 39.12 -8.36
CA GLY A 351 5.38 40.24 -7.66
C GLY A 351 4.56 39.77 -6.43
N GLU A 352 3.57 40.59 -6.01
CA GLU A 352 2.82 40.34 -4.78
C GLU A 352 1.54 39.47 -5.00
N ARG A 353 1.10 39.33 -6.25
CA ARG A 353 -0.22 38.76 -6.57
C ARG A 353 -0.18 37.46 -7.36
N VAL A 354 0.97 37.09 -7.91
CA VAL A 354 1.08 35.91 -8.78
C VAL A 354 2.10 34.97 -8.19
N ARG A 355 1.72 33.72 -8.06
CA ARG A 355 2.62 32.62 -7.72
C ARG A 355 2.50 31.53 -8.77
N VAL A 356 3.62 31.07 -9.30
CA VAL A 356 3.70 29.92 -10.19
C VAL A 356 4.54 28.83 -9.55
N GLY A 357 4.23 27.59 -9.85
CA GLY A 357 5.03 26.50 -9.36
C GLY A 357 4.96 25.27 -10.27
N THR A 358 6.00 24.48 -10.18
CA THR A 358 6.06 23.20 -10.88
C THR A 358 6.61 22.11 -9.97
N ARG A 359 6.09 20.90 -10.14
CA ARG A 359 6.54 19.69 -9.47
C ARG A 359 6.70 18.62 -10.51
N VAL A 360 7.92 18.15 -10.69
CA VAL A 360 8.26 17.12 -11.66
C VAL A 360 8.97 15.99 -10.95
N SER A 361 8.54 14.77 -11.19
CA SER A 361 9.21 13.56 -10.73
C SER A 361 9.31 12.57 -11.86
N TYR A 362 10.46 11.97 -12.01
CA TYR A 362 10.69 10.83 -12.88
C TYR A 362 11.32 9.71 -12.07
N SER A 363 10.83 8.50 -12.26
CA SER A 363 11.44 7.31 -11.68
C SER A 363 11.49 6.18 -12.70
N ARG A 364 12.59 5.44 -12.67
CA ARG A 364 12.76 4.19 -13.39
C ARG A 364 13.03 3.09 -12.39
N SER A 365 12.21 2.05 -12.42
CA SER A 365 12.44 0.83 -11.66
C SER A 365 12.68 -0.34 -12.61
N VAL A 366 13.60 -1.20 -12.22
CA VAL A 366 13.93 -2.45 -12.91
C VAL A 366 13.95 -3.54 -11.85
N GLY A 367 13.34 -4.68 -12.13
CA GLY A 367 13.37 -5.82 -11.23
C GLY A 367 13.31 -7.12 -11.98
N ASN A 368 14.00 -8.11 -11.48
CA ASN A 368 13.83 -9.50 -11.85
C ASN A 368 12.91 -10.14 -10.80
N GLN A 369 11.90 -10.85 -11.27
CA GLN A 369 10.94 -11.52 -10.40
C GLN A 369 11.09 -13.04 -10.51
N VAL A 370 10.98 -13.72 -9.39
CA VAL A 370 10.78 -15.17 -9.40
C VAL A 370 9.29 -15.47 -9.42
N ARG A 371 8.92 -16.53 -10.11
CA ARG A 371 7.52 -16.94 -10.19
C ARG A 371 7.04 -17.41 -8.82
N VAL A 372 6.01 -16.75 -8.30
CA VAL A 372 5.26 -17.12 -7.10
C VAL A 372 3.76 -17.08 -7.41
N ASN A 373 2.90 -17.61 -6.54
CA ASN A 373 1.44 -17.52 -6.62
C ASN A 373 0.82 -18.18 -7.89
N THR A 374 1.43 -19.20 -8.46
CA THR A 374 0.98 -19.78 -9.73
C THR A 374 0.26 -21.12 -9.62
N GLY A 375 -0.15 -21.52 -8.46
CA GLY A 375 -0.98 -22.67 -8.28
C GLY A 375 -0.29 -24.01 -8.18
N TYR A 376 -0.82 -24.82 -7.28
CA TYR A 376 -0.52 -26.24 -7.14
C TYR A 376 -0.75 -26.97 -8.46
N GLY A 377 0.26 -27.71 -8.96
CA GLY A 377 0.13 -28.59 -10.10
C GLY A 377 0.38 -27.99 -11.49
N SER A 378 0.73 -26.68 -11.62
CA SER A 378 1.16 -26.15 -12.91
C SER A 378 2.60 -26.58 -13.22
N ALA A 379 2.84 -27.05 -14.44
CA ALA A 379 4.17 -27.29 -14.97
C ALA A 379 5.04 -26.02 -14.77
N GLY A 380 6.23 -26.15 -14.19
CA GLY A 380 7.09 -25.03 -13.84
C GLY A 380 6.51 -24.13 -12.76
N GLY A 381 6.09 -24.72 -11.68
CA GLY A 381 5.55 -24.05 -10.50
C GLY A 381 6.50 -23.00 -9.91
N PRO A 382 6.04 -22.33 -8.84
CA PRO A 382 6.84 -21.36 -8.12
C PRO A 382 8.14 -21.97 -7.60
N VAL A 383 9.27 -21.25 -7.74
CA VAL A 383 10.57 -21.74 -7.31
C VAL A 383 10.58 -22.11 -5.82
N THR A 384 9.89 -21.31 -4.98
CA THR A 384 9.74 -21.58 -3.54
C THR A 384 9.04 -22.91 -3.27
N MET A 385 7.93 -23.19 -3.97
CA MET A 385 7.21 -24.45 -3.82
C MET A 385 8.00 -25.63 -4.39
N MET A 386 8.71 -25.44 -5.50
CA MET A 386 9.57 -26.49 -6.04
C MET A 386 10.68 -26.86 -5.05
N ALA A 387 11.31 -25.88 -4.40
CA ALA A 387 12.32 -26.14 -3.36
C ALA A 387 11.77 -26.89 -2.15
N LEU A 388 10.51 -26.66 -1.77
CA LEU A 388 9.88 -27.36 -0.67
C LEU A 388 9.48 -28.80 -1.03
N ARG A 389 9.20 -29.08 -2.32
CA ARG A 389 8.65 -30.35 -2.79
C ARG A 389 9.64 -31.23 -3.54
N PHE A 390 10.76 -30.69 -4.04
CA PHE A 390 11.74 -31.51 -4.73
C PHE A 390 12.37 -32.52 -3.78
N ALA A 391 12.52 -33.77 -4.23
CA ALA A 391 12.98 -34.86 -3.35
C ALA A 391 14.35 -34.54 -2.73
N PRO A 392 14.52 -34.68 -1.40
CA PRO A 392 15.77 -34.33 -0.72
C PRO A 392 16.91 -35.33 -0.95
N THR A 393 16.60 -36.48 -1.55
CA THR A 393 17.58 -37.50 -1.93
C THR A 393 18.27 -37.25 -3.28
N ILE A 394 17.83 -36.25 -4.00
CA ILE A 394 18.34 -35.88 -5.32
C ILE A 394 19.40 -34.77 -5.17
N PRO A 395 20.60 -34.91 -5.72
CA PRO A 395 21.59 -33.83 -5.73
C PRO A 395 21.19 -32.72 -6.71
N VAL A 396 21.80 -31.55 -6.57
CA VAL A 396 21.53 -30.40 -7.46
C VAL A 396 21.90 -30.71 -8.91
N TYR A 397 23.05 -31.37 -9.11
CA TYR A 397 23.55 -31.77 -10.42
C TYR A 397 23.70 -33.27 -10.48
N ASP A 398 23.44 -33.84 -11.64
CA ASP A 398 23.72 -35.24 -11.93
C ASP A 398 25.22 -35.49 -12.15
N THR A 399 25.57 -36.75 -12.37
CA THR A 399 26.98 -37.18 -12.60
C THR A 399 27.58 -36.61 -13.89
N SER A 400 26.77 -36.07 -14.80
CA SER A 400 27.26 -35.40 -16.02
C SER A 400 27.35 -33.87 -15.85
N GLY A 401 27.06 -33.34 -14.67
CA GLY A 401 27.09 -31.91 -14.37
C GLY A 401 25.88 -31.15 -14.86
N LYS A 402 24.78 -31.80 -15.26
CA LYS A 402 23.51 -31.19 -15.62
C LYS A 402 22.61 -31.11 -14.39
N PHE A 403 21.63 -30.22 -14.43
CA PHE A 403 20.59 -30.17 -13.39
C PHE A 403 19.87 -31.53 -13.29
N SER A 404 19.81 -32.07 -12.07
CA SER A 404 19.11 -33.33 -11.83
C SER A 404 17.61 -33.22 -12.11
N GLY A 405 17.05 -34.23 -12.71
CA GLY A 405 15.60 -34.37 -12.93
C GLY A 405 14.85 -34.76 -11.65
N PRO A 406 13.51 -34.85 -11.70
CA PRO A 406 12.67 -35.28 -10.59
C PRO A 406 12.89 -36.78 -10.24
N LEU A 407 12.37 -37.18 -9.08
CA LEU A 407 12.52 -38.56 -8.58
C LEU A 407 11.93 -39.63 -9.52
N LEU A 408 10.75 -39.31 -10.08
CA LEU A 408 10.06 -40.23 -10.98
C LEU A 408 10.12 -39.73 -12.42
N ALA A 409 10.38 -40.62 -13.34
CA ALA A 409 10.28 -40.34 -14.77
C ALA A 409 8.85 -39.91 -15.12
N GLY A 410 8.70 -38.81 -15.83
CA GLY A 410 7.39 -38.23 -16.18
C GLY A 410 6.72 -37.36 -15.10
N GLN A 411 7.32 -37.20 -13.92
CA GLN A 411 6.88 -36.23 -12.93
C GLN A 411 7.13 -34.81 -13.45
N VAL A 412 6.10 -33.98 -13.46
CA VAL A 412 6.20 -32.60 -13.97
C VAL A 412 6.72 -31.70 -12.86
N MET A 413 8.05 -31.70 -12.67
CA MET A 413 8.75 -30.84 -11.70
C MET A 413 10.11 -30.47 -12.25
N ASP A 414 10.42 -29.17 -12.21
CA ASP A 414 11.74 -28.66 -12.57
C ASP A 414 12.63 -28.53 -11.33
N ASN A 415 13.94 -28.76 -11.49
CA ASN A 415 14.92 -28.53 -10.45
C ASN A 415 14.87 -27.07 -9.98
N PRO A 416 14.77 -26.79 -8.67
CA PRO A 416 14.62 -25.43 -8.16
C PRO A 416 15.69 -24.44 -8.64
N LEU A 417 16.97 -24.88 -8.68
CA LEU A 417 18.07 -24.03 -9.17
C LEU A 417 18.02 -23.88 -10.70
N ALA A 418 17.58 -24.91 -11.43
CA ALA A 418 17.38 -24.79 -12.88
C ALA A 418 16.29 -23.75 -13.22
N ILE A 419 15.23 -23.64 -12.40
CA ILE A 419 14.20 -22.60 -12.59
C ILE A 419 14.83 -21.21 -12.43
N VAL A 420 15.69 -21.01 -11.44
CA VAL A 420 16.39 -19.74 -11.22
C VAL A 420 17.31 -19.38 -12.40
N ASP A 421 18.10 -20.34 -12.88
CA ASP A 421 19.13 -20.06 -13.88
C ASP A 421 18.60 -20.00 -15.33
N LEU A 422 17.55 -20.77 -15.62
CA LEU A 422 17.05 -20.98 -16.97
C LEU A 422 15.73 -20.26 -17.27
N ARG A 423 15.25 -19.47 -16.33
CA ARG A 423 14.11 -18.60 -16.50
C ARG A 423 14.48 -17.16 -16.19
N SER A 424 13.99 -16.24 -16.98
CA SER A 424 14.13 -14.81 -16.74
C SER A 424 12.74 -14.16 -16.75
N ASP A 425 12.49 -13.25 -15.80
CA ASP A 425 11.26 -12.50 -15.68
C ASP A 425 11.61 -11.06 -15.25
N LYS A 426 11.90 -10.22 -16.26
CA LYS A 426 12.38 -8.86 -16.06
C LYS A 426 11.26 -7.84 -16.29
N SER A 427 11.01 -6.99 -15.31
CA SER A 427 10.09 -5.87 -15.42
C SER A 427 10.83 -4.52 -15.39
N THR A 428 10.41 -3.61 -16.25
CA THR A 428 10.89 -2.22 -16.24
C THR A 428 9.70 -1.29 -16.20
N THR A 429 9.68 -0.38 -15.25
CA THR A 429 8.64 0.67 -15.16
C THR A 429 9.29 2.04 -15.20
N ASP A 430 8.93 2.84 -16.20
CA ASP A 430 9.21 4.27 -16.25
C ASP A 430 7.96 5.02 -15.80
N TYR A 431 8.10 5.91 -14.83
CA TYR A 431 7.00 6.71 -14.30
C TYR A 431 7.34 8.20 -14.29
N PHE A 432 6.47 9.00 -14.85
CA PHE A 432 6.59 10.46 -14.88
C PHE A 432 5.37 11.10 -14.23
N ILE A 433 5.60 12.04 -13.32
CA ILE A 433 4.59 12.91 -12.74
C ILE A 433 5.03 14.35 -12.96
N GLY A 434 4.20 15.13 -13.63
CA GLY A 434 4.40 16.56 -13.80
C GLY A 434 3.15 17.32 -13.38
N ASN A 435 3.32 18.38 -12.59
CA ASN A 435 2.27 19.34 -12.23
C ASN A 435 2.83 20.75 -12.36
N ALA A 436 2.11 21.61 -13.09
CA ALA A 436 2.37 23.05 -13.13
C ALA A 436 1.11 23.79 -12.68
N PHE A 437 1.26 24.82 -11.87
CA PHE A 437 0.15 25.64 -11.42
C PHE A 437 0.48 27.12 -11.44
N ALA A 438 -0.56 27.93 -11.55
CA ALA A 438 -0.52 29.38 -11.36
C ALA A 438 -1.62 29.80 -10.38
N GLU A 439 -1.27 30.64 -9.44
CA GLU A 439 -2.19 31.26 -8.47
C GLU A 439 -2.16 32.77 -8.66
N PHE A 440 -3.34 33.38 -8.64
CA PHE A 440 -3.56 34.80 -8.83
C PHE A 440 -4.40 35.31 -7.67
N ASP A 441 -3.88 36.18 -6.85
CA ASP A 441 -4.63 36.91 -5.83
C ASP A 441 -5.32 38.11 -6.49
N LEU A 442 -6.58 37.89 -6.90
CA LEU A 442 -7.38 38.89 -7.65
C LEU A 442 -7.64 40.15 -6.80
N VAL A 443 -8.08 39.92 -5.57
CA VAL A 443 -8.23 40.91 -4.51
C VAL A 443 -7.88 40.25 -3.18
N PRO A 444 -7.58 41.00 -2.10
CA PRO A 444 -7.27 40.39 -0.81
C PRO A 444 -8.31 39.38 -0.36
N GLY A 445 -7.86 38.12 -0.19
CA GLY A 445 -8.68 36.98 0.21
C GLY A 445 -9.41 36.26 -0.93
N LEU A 446 -9.31 36.70 -2.20
CA LEU A 446 -9.87 36.01 -3.36
C LEU A 446 -8.74 35.51 -4.28
N THR A 447 -8.50 34.20 -4.28
CA THR A 447 -7.45 33.55 -5.05
C THR A 447 -8.03 32.67 -6.13
N LEU A 448 -7.59 32.85 -7.38
CA LEU A 448 -7.79 31.93 -8.49
C LEU A 448 -6.57 31.04 -8.64
N ARG A 449 -6.78 29.73 -8.71
CA ARG A 449 -5.72 28.75 -9.00
C ARG A 449 -6.09 27.92 -10.20
N SER A 450 -5.16 27.81 -11.15
CA SER A 450 -5.25 26.88 -12.28
C SER A 450 -4.06 25.93 -12.25
N SER A 451 -4.30 24.65 -12.40
CA SER A 451 -3.23 23.64 -12.48
C SER A 451 -3.46 22.66 -13.61
N LEU A 452 -2.36 22.20 -14.19
CA LEU A 452 -2.31 21.16 -15.20
C LEU A 452 -1.35 20.06 -14.73
N ALA A 453 -1.84 18.86 -14.62
CA ALA A 453 -1.04 17.69 -14.26
C ALA A 453 -1.02 16.68 -15.41
N TYR A 454 0.11 16.01 -15.55
CA TYR A 454 0.30 14.91 -16.48
C TYR A 454 1.04 13.77 -15.77
N THR A 455 0.50 12.57 -15.87
CA THR A 455 1.19 11.35 -15.45
C THR A 455 1.36 10.41 -16.64
N SER A 456 2.50 9.73 -16.68
CA SER A 456 2.76 8.69 -17.68
C SER A 456 3.44 7.51 -17.00
N ARG A 457 2.93 6.32 -17.27
CA ARG A 457 3.55 5.06 -16.87
C ARG A 457 3.81 4.22 -18.11
N SER A 458 5.06 3.76 -18.29
CA SER A 458 5.44 2.75 -19.28
C SER A 458 5.91 1.51 -18.53
N PHE A 459 5.22 0.42 -18.68
CA PHE A 459 5.55 -0.88 -18.07
C PHE A 459 5.92 -1.84 -19.18
N LEU A 460 7.10 -2.43 -19.07
CA LEU A 460 7.61 -3.46 -19.98
C LEU A 460 7.97 -4.69 -19.16
N GLU A 461 7.34 -5.82 -19.46
CA GLU A 461 7.64 -7.13 -18.92
C GLU A 461 8.22 -8.02 -20.01
N GLN A 462 9.32 -8.70 -19.70
CA GLN A 462 10.11 -9.53 -20.59
C GLN A 462 10.38 -10.87 -19.91
N GLN A 463 9.69 -11.91 -20.37
CA GLN A 463 9.81 -13.24 -19.79
C GLN A 463 10.39 -14.21 -20.81
N TYR A 464 11.26 -15.11 -20.33
CA TYR A 464 11.72 -16.25 -21.09
C TYR A 464 11.80 -17.49 -20.20
N THR A 465 11.29 -18.60 -20.67
CA THR A 465 11.40 -19.91 -20.05
C THR A 465 12.10 -20.83 -21.03
N SER A 466 13.26 -21.35 -20.62
CA SER A 466 14.13 -22.20 -21.46
C SER A 466 13.45 -23.50 -21.90
N ARG A 467 13.88 -24.03 -23.03
CA ARG A 467 13.52 -25.34 -23.55
C ARG A 467 13.91 -26.49 -22.64
N GLN A 468 14.85 -26.28 -21.72
CA GLN A 468 15.31 -27.28 -20.79
C GLN A 468 14.38 -27.48 -19.61
N LEU A 469 13.41 -26.56 -19.43
CA LEU A 469 12.42 -26.62 -18.37
C LEU A 469 11.12 -27.26 -18.87
N GLN A 470 10.55 -28.14 -18.07
CA GLN A 470 9.23 -28.74 -18.33
C GLN A 470 8.12 -27.66 -18.31
N ALA A 471 8.36 -26.58 -17.60
CA ALA A 471 7.51 -25.41 -17.56
C ALA A 471 7.10 -24.85 -18.95
N SER A 472 7.98 -24.95 -19.92
CA SER A 472 7.75 -24.57 -21.31
C SER A 472 7.34 -25.74 -22.20
N LEU A 473 6.99 -26.90 -21.63
CA LEU A 473 6.79 -28.17 -22.34
C LEU A 473 8.02 -28.57 -23.17
N ASN A 474 9.22 -28.19 -22.73
CA ASN A 474 10.51 -28.36 -23.41
C ASN A 474 10.56 -27.70 -24.82
N LEU A 475 9.73 -26.71 -25.07
CA LEU A 475 9.65 -25.98 -26.34
C LEU A 475 10.32 -24.60 -26.30
N GLY A 476 10.56 -24.04 -25.11
CA GLY A 476 10.93 -22.65 -24.92
C GLY A 476 9.73 -21.71 -25.11
N GLN A 477 9.58 -20.74 -24.24
CA GLN A 477 8.50 -19.76 -24.29
C GLN A 477 9.02 -18.36 -23.94
N ALA A 478 8.63 -17.36 -24.73
CA ALA A 478 8.87 -15.96 -24.45
C ALA A 478 7.55 -15.21 -24.35
N ASN A 479 7.45 -14.25 -23.42
CA ASN A 479 6.38 -13.26 -23.38
C ASN A 479 7.01 -11.87 -23.33
N LEU A 480 6.43 -10.94 -24.06
CA LEU A 480 6.80 -9.54 -24.10
C LEU A 480 5.53 -8.70 -23.97
N ASP A 481 5.33 -8.08 -22.82
CA ASP A 481 4.16 -7.25 -22.51
C ASP A 481 4.57 -5.80 -22.29
N ASN A 482 3.95 -4.89 -23.06
CA ASN A 482 4.20 -3.45 -22.98
C ASN A 482 2.88 -2.71 -22.76
N THR A 483 2.78 -2.02 -21.61
CA THR A 483 1.61 -1.19 -21.29
C THR A 483 2.02 0.25 -21.08
N LYS A 484 1.41 1.18 -21.83
CA LYS A 484 1.60 2.63 -21.65
C LYS A 484 0.30 3.26 -21.21
N GLY A 485 0.30 3.80 -20.00
CA GLY A 485 -0.79 4.59 -19.43
C GLY A 485 -0.43 6.07 -19.36
N SER A 486 -1.38 6.95 -19.63
CA SER A 486 -1.22 8.39 -19.43
C SER A 486 -2.50 9.03 -18.92
N THR A 487 -2.36 10.04 -18.07
CA THR A 487 -3.49 10.80 -17.55
C THR A 487 -3.17 12.29 -17.61
N TRP A 488 -4.09 13.06 -18.20
CA TRP A 488 -4.13 14.51 -18.13
C TRP A 488 -5.20 14.95 -17.14
N LEU A 489 -4.88 15.90 -16.29
CA LEU A 489 -5.80 16.48 -15.31
C LEU A 489 -5.64 18.00 -15.33
N SER A 490 -6.74 18.72 -15.58
CA SER A 490 -6.83 20.18 -15.42
C SER A 490 -7.74 20.48 -14.24
N GLU A 491 -7.28 21.31 -13.34
CA GLU A 491 -8.04 21.75 -12.14
C GLU A 491 -8.01 23.27 -12.05
N ASN A 492 -9.19 23.86 -11.91
CA ASN A 492 -9.37 25.31 -11.82
C ASN A 492 -10.26 25.60 -10.61
N THR A 493 -9.73 26.36 -9.66
CA THR A 493 -10.46 26.68 -8.42
C THR A 493 -10.40 28.18 -8.12
N ILE A 494 -11.48 28.67 -7.54
CA ILE A 494 -11.57 30.00 -6.96
C ILE A 494 -11.86 29.87 -5.47
N THR A 495 -11.09 30.55 -4.65
CA THR A 495 -11.20 30.49 -3.19
C THR A 495 -11.35 31.89 -2.62
N LEU A 496 -12.42 32.12 -1.87
CA LEU A 496 -12.64 33.35 -1.11
C LEU A 496 -12.43 33.05 0.38
N ARG A 497 -11.54 33.80 1.03
CA ARG A 497 -11.34 33.78 2.49
C ARG A 497 -11.68 35.14 3.07
N ARG A 498 -12.55 35.18 4.07
CA ARG A 498 -12.99 36.42 4.74
C ARG A 498 -13.27 36.16 6.21
N THR A 499 -12.75 37.06 7.06
CA THR A 499 -13.14 37.13 8.47
C THR A 499 -14.00 38.39 8.65
N LEU A 500 -15.25 38.22 9.06
CA LEU A 500 -16.21 39.30 9.29
C LEU A 500 -16.40 39.53 10.80
N ALA A 501 -16.42 40.77 11.20
CA ALA A 501 -16.58 41.21 12.61
C ALA A 501 -15.60 40.52 13.59
N GLY A 502 -14.43 40.00 13.10
CA GLY A 502 -13.42 39.34 13.91
C GLY A 502 -13.87 37.99 14.54
N LYS A 503 -15.05 37.47 14.16
CA LYS A 503 -15.62 36.23 14.75
C LYS A 503 -16.18 35.26 13.72
N HIS A 504 -16.48 35.70 12.52
CA HIS A 504 -17.07 34.89 11.47
C HIS A 504 -16.03 34.61 10.38
N ASP A 505 -15.45 33.42 10.38
CA ASP A 505 -14.47 33.00 9.40
C ASP A 505 -15.14 32.21 8.29
N PHE A 506 -15.01 32.67 7.05
CA PHE A 506 -15.55 32.03 5.86
C PHE A 506 -14.42 31.64 4.91
N THR A 507 -14.43 30.40 4.46
CA THR A 507 -13.69 29.96 3.27
C THR A 507 -14.68 29.35 2.30
N VAL A 508 -14.84 29.96 1.14
CA VAL A 508 -15.70 29.46 0.06
C VAL A 508 -14.83 29.08 -1.11
N LEU A 509 -14.94 27.84 -1.58
CA LEU A 509 -14.21 27.31 -2.72
C LEU A 509 -15.21 26.84 -3.76
N GLY A 510 -15.00 27.23 -5.01
CA GLY A 510 -15.67 26.69 -6.20
C GLY A 510 -14.64 26.19 -7.19
N GLY A 511 -14.98 25.17 -7.96
CA GLY A 511 -14.01 24.62 -8.93
C GLY A 511 -14.60 23.75 -10.02
N PHE A 512 -13.79 23.59 -11.06
CA PHE A 512 -14.03 22.71 -12.18
C PHE A 512 -12.79 21.87 -12.45
N THR A 513 -12.97 20.56 -12.68
CA THR A 513 -11.87 19.65 -13.03
C THR A 513 -12.23 18.84 -14.28
N ALA A 514 -11.25 18.56 -15.12
CA ALA A 514 -11.38 17.70 -16.28
C ALA A 514 -10.19 16.75 -16.35
N GLN A 515 -10.47 15.47 -16.58
CA GLN A 515 -9.46 14.41 -16.66
C GLN A 515 -9.70 13.52 -17.87
N GLU A 516 -8.61 13.10 -18.51
CA GLU A 516 -8.61 12.01 -19.48
C GLU A 516 -7.51 11.01 -19.14
N THR A 517 -7.90 9.74 -19.10
CA THR A 517 -6.97 8.61 -18.91
C THR A 517 -6.99 7.75 -20.18
N ARG A 518 -5.80 7.42 -20.69
CA ARG A 518 -5.59 6.53 -21.84
C ARG A 518 -4.60 5.45 -21.46
N SER A 519 -4.90 4.19 -21.82
CA SER A 519 -4.00 3.04 -21.68
C SER A 519 -3.94 2.28 -23.00
N VAL A 520 -2.72 1.93 -23.41
CA VAL A 520 -2.44 1.09 -24.59
C VAL A 520 -1.61 -0.07 -24.09
N SER A 521 -2.04 -1.29 -24.39
CA SER A 521 -1.28 -2.50 -24.08
C SER A 521 -1.04 -3.30 -25.37
N ASN A 522 0.18 -3.81 -25.52
CA ASN A 522 0.58 -4.73 -26.57
C ASN A 522 1.30 -5.90 -25.90
N GLY A 523 0.92 -7.12 -26.26
CA GLY A 523 1.54 -8.35 -25.80
C GLY A 523 1.96 -9.22 -26.96
N GLU A 524 3.09 -9.86 -26.86
CA GLU A 524 3.61 -10.86 -27.80
C GLU A 524 4.01 -12.12 -27.05
N GLN A 525 3.61 -13.27 -27.55
CA GLN A 525 4.03 -14.57 -27.03
C GLN A 525 4.64 -15.40 -28.15
N GLY A 526 5.84 -15.93 -27.92
CA GLY A 526 6.51 -16.88 -28.78
C GLY A 526 6.64 -18.25 -28.10
N VAL A 527 6.35 -19.31 -28.80
CA VAL A 527 6.48 -20.70 -28.36
C VAL A 527 7.18 -21.53 -29.43
N GLY A 528 8.08 -22.43 -29.01
CA GLY A 528 8.85 -23.27 -29.91
C GLY A 528 10.13 -22.58 -30.41
N PHE A 529 11.10 -22.42 -29.53
CA PHE A 529 12.41 -21.86 -29.89
C PHE A 529 13.40 -22.98 -30.22
N THR A 530 14.18 -22.78 -31.27
CA THR A 530 15.27 -23.72 -31.66
C THR A 530 16.52 -23.54 -30.78
N SER A 531 16.68 -22.39 -30.10
CA SER A 531 17.79 -22.06 -29.23
C SER A 531 17.35 -21.16 -28.08
N ASP A 532 17.95 -21.35 -26.90
CA ASP A 532 17.71 -20.52 -25.70
C ASP A 532 18.52 -19.21 -25.71
N GLN A 533 19.46 -19.02 -26.66
CA GLN A 533 20.43 -17.90 -26.64
C GLN A 533 19.77 -16.53 -26.86
N LEU A 534 18.68 -16.45 -27.61
CA LEU A 534 18.06 -15.18 -27.99
C LEU A 534 16.84 -14.83 -27.13
N GLY A 535 16.15 -15.83 -26.59
CA GLY A 535 15.00 -15.67 -25.72
C GLY A 535 13.98 -14.64 -26.22
N TYR A 536 13.53 -13.78 -25.34
CA TYR A 536 12.58 -12.69 -25.68
C TYR A 536 13.19 -11.61 -26.58
N ALA A 537 14.52 -11.53 -26.73
CA ALA A 537 15.16 -10.52 -27.58
C ALA A 537 14.87 -10.74 -29.07
N ARG A 538 14.47 -11.96 -29.44
CA ARG A 538 14.10 -12.32 -30.82
C ARG A 538 12.90 -13.27 -30.84
N ILE A 539 11.74 -12.75 -30.46
CA ILE A 539 10.50 -13.53 -30.32
C ILE A 539 10.04 -14.17 -31.64
N ASN A 540 10.37 -13.54 -32.78
CA ASN A 540 10.09 -14.07 -34.11
C ASN A 540 10.96 -15.29 -34.50
N ALA A 541 11.88 -15.75 -33.65
CA ALA A 541 12.59 -17.02 -33.81
C ALA A 541 11.81 -18.23 -33.25
N ALA A 542 10.64 -17.99 -32.66
CA ALA A 542 9.72 -19.04 -32.22
C ALA A 542 8.92 -19.60 -33.42
N ASP A 543 8.57 -20.88 -33.33
CA ASP A 543 7.72 -21.54 -34.34
C ASP A 543 6.32 -20.91 -34.44
N ARG A 544 5.79 -20.45 -33.29
CA ARG A 544 4.49 -19.79 -33.21
C ARG A 544 4.60 -18.50 -32.43
N VAL A 545 4.18 -17.41 -33.05
CA VAL A 545 4.08 -16.10 -32.41
C VAL A 545 2.62 -15.64 -32.44
N THR A 546 2.11 -15.22 -31.29
CA THR A 546 0.78 -14.62 -31.14
C THR A 546 0.90 -13.22 -30.57
N GLY A 547 0.10 -12.29 -31.08
CA GLY A 547 0.09 -10.90 -30.63
C GLY A 547 -1.27 -10.49 -30.09
N THR A 548 -1.29 -9.62 -29.10
CA THR A 548 -2.48 -8.99 -28.54
C THR A 548 -2.30 -7.48 -28.49
N SER A 549 -3.39 -6.73 -28.65
CA SER A 549 -3.36 -5.28 -28.45
C SER A 549 -4.68 -4.79 -27.89
N SER A 550 -4.61 -3.76 -27.05
CA SER A 550 -5.81 -3.13 -26.52
C SER A 550 -5.60 -1.62 -26.31
N LEU A 551 -6.70 -0.87 -26.45
CA LEU A 551 -6.77 0.56 -26.16
C LEU A 551 -7.96 0.83 -25.25
N SER A 552 -7.70 1.48 -24.14
CA SER A 552 -8.70 1.96 -23.19
C SER A 552 -8.60 3.47 -23.01
N ARG A 553 -9.75 4.15 -22.99
CA ARG A 553 -9.84 5.60 -22.76
C ARG A 553 -11.04 5.91 -21.89
N SER A 554 -10.86 6.73 -20.89
CA SER A 554 -11.94 7.24 -20.04
C SER A 554 -11.78 8.73 -19.76
N ARG A 555 -12.91 9.41 -19.55
CA ARG A 555 -12.97 10.84 -19.24
C ARG A 555 -13.84 11.08 -18.01
N LEU A 556 -13.43 12.05 -17.21
CA LEU A 556 -14.16 12.50 -16.04
C LEU A 556 -14.16 14.03 -16.04
N ALA A 557 -15.34 14.64 -15.85
CA ALA A 557 -15.51 16.07 -15.65
C ALA A 557 -16.27 16.31 -14.35
N SER A 558 -15.88 17.35 -13.60
CA SER A 558 -16.47 17.58 -12.28
C SER A 558 -16.61 19.04 -11.95
N PHE A 559 -17.71 19.39 -11.27
CA PHE A 559 -17.93 20.67 -10.62
C PHE A 559 -17.98 20.47 -9.12
N LEU A 560 -17.36 21.36 -8.37
CA LEU A 560 -17.28 21.26 -6.91
C LEU A 560 -17.46 22.61 -6.22
N ALA A 561 -18.04 22.56 -5.04
CA ALA A 561 -18.11 23.70 -4.14
C ALA A 561 -17.95 23.24 -2.69
N ARG A 562 -17.25 24.04 -1.88
CA ARG A 562 -17.07 23.83 -0.45
C ARG A 562 -17.22 25.16 0.29
N VAL A 563 -17.88 25.13 1.42
CA VAL A 563 -17.99 26.23 2.36
C VAL A 563 -17.51 25.76 3.72
N ASN A 564 -16.48 26.40 4.24
CA ASN A 564 -16.06 26.25 5.63
C ASN A 564 -16.45 27.53 6.37
N TYR A 565 -17.17 27.38 7.48
CA TYR A 565 -17.59 28.44 8.36
C TYR A 565 -17.16 28.18 9.78
N GLY A 566 -16.49 29.16 10.38
CA GLY A 566 -16.09 29.16 11.78
C GLY A 566 -16.73 30.34 12.50
N PHE A 567 -17.35 30.07 13.65
CA PHE A 567 -17.84 31.14 14.55
C PHE A 567 -16.98 31.17 15.81
N ALA A 568 -16.33 32.32 16.02
CA ALA A 568 -15.44 32.58 17.16
C ALA A 568 -14.36 31.51 17.38
N GLY A 569 -13.98 30.76 16.32
CA GLY A 569 -13.05 29.64 16.40
C GLY A 569 -13.58 28.42 17.18
N LYS A 570 -14.85 28.41 17.61
CA LYS A 570 -15.44 27.37 18.48
C LYS A 570 -16.40 26.43 17.75
N TYR A 571 -17.27 26.99 16.92
CA TYR A 571 -18.29 26.26 16.15
C TYR A 571 -17.86 26.25 14.71
N LEU A 572 -17.60 25.05 14.18
CA LEU A 572 -17.07 24.87 12.83
C LEU A 572 -18.08 24.08 12.00
N VAL A 573 -18.34 24.52 10.79
CA VAL A 573 -19.24 23.86 9.85
C VAL A 573 -18.57 23.78 8.49
N THR A 574 -18.52 22.59 7.90
CA THR A 574 -18.06 22.35 6.53
C THR A 574 -19.20 21.75 5.72
N GLY A 575 -19.53 22.37 4.60
CA GLY A 575 -20.44 21.83 3.60
C GLY A 575 -19.73 21.65 2.27
N THR A 576 -19.84 20.50 1.64
CA THR A 576 -19.26 20.20 0.32
C THR A 576 -20.31 19.60 -0.59
N ILE A 577 -20.30 20.01 -1.85
CA ILE A 577 -21.07 19.39 -2.92
C ILE A 577 -20.17 19.21 -4.15
N ARG A 578 -20.24 18.03 -4.76
CA ARG A 578 -19.51 17.74 -5.99
C ARG A 578 -20.40 16.97 -6.94
N GLY A 579 -20.40 17.37 -8.21
CA GLY A 579 -21.03 16.66 -9.31
C GLY A 579 -19.98 16.10 -10.24
N ASP A 580 -19.99 14.80 -10.46
CA ASP A 580 -19.02 14.09 -11.33
C ASP A 580 -19.74 13.46 -12.51
N GLY A 581 -19.19 13.60 -13.73
CA GLY A 581 -19.65 13.00 -14.96
C GLY A 581 -18.57 12.10 -15.58
N SER A 582 -18.79 10.77 -15.61
CA SER A 582 -17.84 9.79 -16.15
C SER A 582 -18.33 9.15 -17.43
N SER A 583 -17.39 8.96 -18.38
CA SER A 583 -17.64 8.26 -19.64
C SER A 583 -17.83 6.75 -19.49
N LYS A 584 -17.55 6.18 -18.32
CA LYS A 584 -17.64 4.73 -18.05
C LYS A 584 -19.09 4.24 -17.92
N PHE A 585 -20.01 5.14 -17.52
CA PHE A 585 -21.40 4.80 -17.24
C PHE A 585 -22.36 5.05 -18.43
N ALA A 586 -23.55 4.50 -18.32
CA ALA A 586 -24.58 4.61 -19.35
C ALA A 586 -25.03 6.06 -19.59
N VAL A 587 -25.58 6.35 -20.76
CA VAL A 587 -25.89 7.71 -21.25
C VAL A 587 -26.69 8.51 -20.23
N ASN A 588 -27.70 7.90 -19.61
CA ASN A 588 -28.60 8.57 -18.65
C ASN A 588 -28.04 8.64 -17.21
N ASN A 589 -26.93 7.95 -16.93
CA ASN A 589 -26.37 7.78 -15.58
C ASN A 589 -24.92 8.26 -15.47
N LYS A 590 -24.44 9.08 -16.42
CA LYS A 590 -23.06 9.59 -16.44
C LYS A 590 -22.76 10.51 -15.27
N TRP A 591 -23.76 11.28 -14.82
CA TRP A 591 -23.60 12.27 -13.75
C TRP A 591 -24.15 11.76 -12.43
N ALA A 592 -23.40 12.03 -11.36
CA ALA A 592 -23.83 11.80 -9.99
C ALA A 592 -23.39 12.95 -9.08
N THR A 593 -24.13 13.17 -7.99
CA THR A 593 -23.88 14.26 -7.02
C THR A 593 -23.54 13.68 -5.66
N PHE A 594 -22.53 14.26 -5.02
CA PHE A 594 -21.93 13.82 -3.77
C PHE A 594 -21.93 14.98 -2.75
N PRO A 595 -23.00 15.15 -1.97
CA PRO A 595 -23.07 16.12 -0.89
C PRO A 595 -22.43 15.57 0.39
N SER A 596 -21.85 16.47 1.21
CA SER A 596 -21.42 16.17 2.58
C SER A 596 -21.56 17.39 3.49
N VAL A 597 -21.74 17.12 4.78
CA VAL A 597 -21.76 18.14 5.84
C VAL A 597 -20.99 17.59 7.05
N ALA A 598 -20.26 18.48 7.71
CA ALA A 598 -19.62 18.20 8.98
C ALA A 598 -19.76 19.39 9.92
N VAL A 599 -19.88 19.10 11.20
CA VAL A 599 -19.90 20.09 12.27
C VAL A 599 -18.92 19.70 13.35
N ALA A 600 -18.25 20.69 13.93
CA ALA A 600 -17.40 20.47 15.08
C ALA A 600 -17.62 21.59 16.12
N TRP A 601 -17.57 21.19 17.39
CA TRP A 601 -17.67 22.07 18.54
C TRP A 601 -16.45 21.92 19.44
N ARG A 602 -15.70 23.02 19.61
CA ARG A 602 -14.57 23.11 20.51
C ARG A 602 -15.07 23.48 21.92
N VAL A 603 -15.49 22.48 22.66
CA VAL A 603 -16.08 22.61 24.00
C VAL A 603 -15.07 23.21 24.98
N SER A 604 -13.78 22.87 24.83
CA SER A 604 -12.70 23.42 25.67
C SER A 604 -12.55 24.94 25.60
N ASP A 605 -13.01 25.56 24.50
CA ASP A 605 -12.92 27.01 24.34
C ASP A 605 -14.10 27.75 24.96
N GLU A 606 -15.07 27.03 25.51
CA GLU A 606 -16.19 27.61 26.22
C GLU A 606 -15.80 28.08 27.64
N PRO A 607 -16.24 29.30 28.06
CA PRO A 607 -15.90 29.84 29.37
C PRO A 607 -16.33 28.96 30.54
N PHE A 608 -17.47 28.27 30.43
CA PHE A 608 -17.96 27.35 31.45
C PHE A 608 -17.07 26.12 31.58
N PHE A 609 -16.58 25.58 30.47
CA PHE A 609 -15.80 24.34 30.48
C PHE A 609 -14.39 24.55 31.03
N ARG A 610 -13.72 25.66 30.70
CA ARG A 610 -12.38 26.01 31.23
C ARG A 610 -12.35 26.10 32.75
N ARG A 611 -13.49 26.49 33.35
CA ARG A 611 -13.63 26.56 34.83
C ARG A 611 -13.85 25.18 35.44
N LEU A 612 -14.58 24.30 34.77
CA LEU A 612 -14.95 22.98 35.27
C LEU A 612 -13.84 21.94 35.14
N ALA A 613 -13.04 22.02 34.07
CA ALA A 613 -12.05 21.00 33.73
C ALA A 613 -10.71 21.64 33.29
N PRO A 614 -9.96 22.29 34.19
CA PRO A 614 -8.71 23.00 33.87
C PRO A 614 -7.61 22.06 33.36
N ALA A 615 -7.66 20.75 33.67
CA ALA A 615 -6.70 19.75 33.21
C ALA A 615 -6.96 19.32 31.74
N VAL A 616 -8.13 19.66 31.18
CA VAL A 616 -8.48 19.36 29.78
C VAL A 616 -8.08 20.55 28.92
N SER A 617 -7.04 20.35 28.12
CA SER A 617 -6.48 21.39 27.24
C SER A 617 -7.29 21.52 25.94
N GLU A 618 -7.86 20.42 25.46
CA GLU A 618 -8.71 20.35 24.28
C GLU A 618 -9.84 19.36 24.50
N LEU A 619 -11.04 19.75 24.14
CA LEU A 619 -12.19 18.88 23.96
C LEU A 619 -12.94 19.37 22.72
N LYS A 620 -12.90 18.56 21.64
CA LYS A 620 -13.61 18.84 20.40
C LYS A 620 -14.49 17.66 20.03
N LEU A 621 -15.77 17.94 19.79
CA LEU A 621 -16.75 16.98 19.29
C LEU A 621 -16.92 17.19 17.80
N ARG A 622 -17.00 16.11 17.04
CA ARG A 622 -17.17 16.12 15.59
C ARG A 622 -18.31 15.20 15.16
N LEU A 623 -19.12 15.66 14.21
CA LEU A 623 -20.15 14.86 13.56
C LEU A 623 -20.07 15.12 12.06
N SER A 624 -20.09 14.10 11.26
CA SER A 624 -20.14 14.22 9.82
C SER A 624 -21.09 13.22 9.16
N ALA A 625 -21.65 13.65 8.03
CA ALA A 625 -22.47 12.82 7.16
C ALA A 625 -22.17 13.18 5.71
N GLY A 626 -22.08 12.18 4.84
CA GLY A 626 -21.83 12.44 3.44
C GLY A 626 -22.04 11.24 2.53
N ARG A 627 -22.11 11.56 1.25
CA ARG A 627 -22.19 10.59 0.17
C ARG A 627 -20.97 10.71 -0.73
N THR A 628 -20.39 9.57 -1.08
CA THR A 628 -19.29 9.46 -2.04
C THR A 628 -19.61 8.40 -3.08
N GLY A 629 -18.89 8.36 -4.19
CA GLY A 629 -19.11 7.39 -5.25
C GLY A 629 -17.88 6.55 -5.54
N ASN A 630 -18.08 5.48 -6.30
CA ASN A 630 -16.99 4.65 -6.82
C ASN A 630 -17.20 4.42 -8.33
N GLU A 631 -16.17 4.74 -9.15
CA GLU A 631 -16.12 4.52 -10.60
C GLU A 631 -15.06 3.49 -11.02
N ALA A 632 -14.48 2.76 -10.08
CA ALA A 632 -13.33 1.89 -10.32
C ALA A 632 -13.71 0.60 -11.08
N ILE A 633 -14.35 0.78 -12.24
CA ILE A 633 -14.63 -0.24 -13.26
C ILE A 633 -13.83 0.05 -14.52
N PRO A 634 -13.55 -0.98 -15.35
CA PRO A 634 -12.99 -0.78 -16.68
C PRO A 634 -13.84 0.14 -17.55
N ALA A 635 -13.22 0.80 -18.53
CA ALA A 635 -13.96 1.59 -19.51
C ALA A 635 -14.88 0.71 -20.37
N TYR A 636 -15.91 1.31 -20.97
CA TYR A 636 -16.84 0.69 -21.91
C TYR A 636 -17.75 -0.41 -21.36
N GLN A 637 -17.84 -0.58 -20.04
CA GLN A 637 -18.68 -1.63 -19.43
C GLN A 637 -20.19 -1.44 -19.66
N SER A 638 -20.61 -0.22 -19.95
CA SER A 638 -22.01 0.08 -20.31
C SER A 638 -22.35 -0.23 -21.77
N LEU A 639 -21.36 -0.54 -22.61
CA LEU A 639 -21.52 -0.76 -24.05
C LEU A 639 -21.47 -2.24 -24.39
N ALA A 640 -22.10 -2.63 -25.49
CA ALA A 640 -21.89 -3.93 -26.12
C ALA A 640 -20.40 -4.05 -26.55
N ALA A 641 -19.86 -5.25 -26.46
CA ALA A 641 -18.52 -5.56 -26.94
C ALA A 641 -18.55 -6.77 -27.86
N TRP A 642 -17.71 -6.72 -28.88
CA TRP A 642 -17.46 -7.84 -29.77
C TRP A 642 -16.11 -8.46 -29.45
N SER A 643 -16.05 -9.78 -29.31
CA SER A 643 -14.83 -10.55 -29.32
C SER A 643 -14.52 -10.93 -30.77
N VAL A 644 -13.31 -10.60 -31.21
CA VAL A 644 -12.81 -10.97 -32.56
C VAL A 644 -11.77 -12.06 -32.41
N GLY A 645 -11.57 -12.88 -33.43
CA GLY A 645 -10.61 -13.99 -33.38
C GLY A 645 -11.20 -15.31 -32.87
N SER A 646 -12.51 -15.41 -32.67
CA SER A 646 -13.18 -16.68 -32.40
C SER A 646 -13.14 -17.52 -33.67
N PRO A 647 -12.36 -18.63 -33.73
CA PRO A 647 -12.23 -19.41 -34.94
C PRO A 647 -13.54 -20.15 -35.26
N TYR A 648 -13.97 -20.09 -36.50
CA TYR A 648 -15.03 -20.96 -37.00
C TYR A 648 -14.53 -21.76 -38.22
N ALA A 649 -14.93 -23.00 -38.30
CA ALA A 649 -14.50 -23.90 -39.35
C ALA A 649 -15.36 -23.72 -40.60
N ILE A 650 -14.74 -23.55 -41.76
CA ILE A 650 -15.36 -23.72 -43.07
C ILE A 650 -14.82 -24.99 -43.66
N GLY A 651 -15.65 -26.05 -43.62
CA GLY A 651 -15.21 -27.39 -43.98
C GLY A 651 -14.31 -28.00 -42.87
N LEU A 652 -13.50 -28.99 -43.26
CA LEU A 652 -12.72 -29.80 -42.31
C LEU A 652 -11.32 -29.21 -41.95
N THR A 653 -10.84 -28.25 -42.71
CA THR A 653 -9.43 -27.82 -42.66
C THR A 653 -9.21 -26.31 -42.60
N THR A 654 -10.23 -25.48 -42.84
CA THR A 654 -10.08 -24.03 -42.92
C THR A 654 -10.74 -23.40 -41.70
N PHE A 655 -9.96 -22.70 -40.88
CA PHE A 655 -10.46 -21.91 -39.77
C PHE A 655 -10.33 -20.43 -40.09
N ASN A 656 -11.45 -19.72 -40.04
CA ASN A 656 -11.48 -18.27 -40.19
C ASN A 656 -11.75 -17.59 -38.85
N ASN A 657 -11.17 -16.41 -38.64
CA ASN A 657 -11.50 -15.59 -37.52
C ASN A 657 -12.88 -14.97 -37.67
N GLY A 658 -13.76 -15.27 -36.73
CA GLY A 658 -15.09 -14.67 -36.65
C GLY A 658 -15.15 -13.57 -35.62
N ALA A 659 -16.30 -12.91 -35.51
CA ALA A 659 -16.62 -11.97 -34.47
C ALA A 659 -17.89 -12.44 -33.75
N THR A 660 -17.85 -12.53 -32.43
CA THR A 660 -19.02 -12.88 -31.60
C THR A 660 -19.32 -11.74 -30.63
N LEU A 661 -20.59 -11.59 -30.28
CA LEU A 661 -20.95 -10.63 -29.23
C LEU A 661 -20.47 -11.17 -27.91
N ASP A 662 -19.55 -10.44 -27.27
CA ASP A 662 -18.89 -10.83 -26.01
C ASP A 662 -19.64 -10.34 -24.77
N ARG A 663 -20.30 -9.19 -24.89
CA ARG A 663 -20.99 -8.53 -23.79
C ARG A 663 -22.22 -7.79 -24.26
N ILE A 664 -23.31 -7.96 -23.51
CA ILE A 664 -24.55 -7.20 -23.72
C ILE A 664 -24.49 -5.83 -23.06
N THR A 665 -25.19 -4.87 -23.64
CA THR A 665 -25.31 -3.51 -23.10
C THR A 665 -26.10 -3.49 -21.81
N ASN A 666 -25.65 -2.68 -20.82
CA ASN A 666 -26.47 -2.31 -19.69
C ASN A 666 -26.76 -0.80 -19.70
N PRO A 667 -27.93 -0.36 -20.21
CA PRO A 667 -28.28 1.05 -20.29
C PRO A 667 -28.57 1.69 -18.92
N ASN A 668 -28.69 0.90 -17.87
CA ASN A 668 -28.95 1.33 -16.50
C ASN A 668 -27.71 1.34 -15.61
N LEU A 669 -26.54 1.02 -16.18
CA LEU A 669 -25.28 0.98 -15.40
C LEU A 669 -24.97 2.36 -14.82
N ARG A 670 -24.83 2.41 -13.49
CA ARG A 670 -24.62 3.63 -12.72
C ARG A 670 -23.55 3.45 -11.64
N TRP A 671 -23.27 4.51 -10.92
CA TRP A 671 -22.30 4.61 -9.86
C TRP A 671 -22.63 3.70 -8.66
N GLU A 672 -21.62 3.11 -8.02
CA GLU A 672 -21.76 2.69 -6.62
C GLU A 672 -21.81 3.94 -5.74
N SER A 673 -22.65 3.92 -4.72
CA SER A 673 -22.85 5.04 -3.82
C SER A 673 -22.63 4.61 -2.37
N THR A 674 -21.78 5.33 -1.67
CA THR A 674 -21.46 5.10 -0.27
C THR A 674 -21.98 6.25 0.57
N ASN A 675 -22.89 5.96 1.51
CA ASN A 675 -23.30 6.87 2.55
C ASN A 675 -22.53 6.55 3.83
N GLU A 676 -21.97 7.56 4.46
CA GLU A 676 -21.17 7.43 5.68
C GLU A 676 -21.60 8.46 6.72
N TYR A 677 -21.67 8.02 7.97
CA TYR A 677 -21.87 8.81 9.17
C TYR A 677 -20.70 8.57 10.10
N ASP A 678 -20.14 9.63 10.66
CA ASP A 678 -19.01 9.58 11.57
C ASP A 678 -19.24 10.48 12.77
N ALA A 679 -18.88 9.98 13.95
CA ALA A 679 -18.89 10.73 15.20
C ALA A 679 -17.51 10.64 15.85
N GLY A 680 -16.87 11.78 16.09
CA GLY A 680 -15.50 11.87 16.59
C GLY A 680 -15.38 12.70 17.85
N LEU A 681 -14.41 12.35 18.67
CA LEU A 681 -13.97 13.05 19.87
C LEU A 681 -12.46 13.26 19.83
N ASP A 682 -12.00 14.49 19.95
CA ASP A 682 -10.60 14.82 20.18
C ASP A 682 -10.44 15.38 21.60
N LEU A 683 -9.61 14.74 22.42
CA LEU A 683 -9.33 15.08 23.80
C LEU A 683 -7.84 15.31 24.01
N GLY A 684 -7.49 16.50 24.48
CA GLY A 684 -6.15 16.86 24.92
C GLY A 684 -6.09 17.08 26.42
N LEU A 685 -5.13 16.45 27.10
CA LEU A 685 -4.93 16.53 28.54
C LEU A 685 -3.53 17.04 28.84
N LEU A 686 -3.38 17.68 30.04
CA LEU A 686 -2.07 18.10 30.56
C LEU A 686 -1.32 18.98 29.55
N GLU A 687 -1.94 20.05 29.08
CA GLU A 687 -1.37 20.94 28.04
C GLU A 687 -1.06 20.22 26.73
N ASN A 688 -1.94 19.28 26.33
CA ASN A 688 -1.81 18.43 25.15
C ASN A 688 -0.58 17.49 25.19
N ARG A 689 -0.07 17.17 26.39
CA ARG A 689 0.96 16.12 26.54
C ARG A 689 0.39 14.72 26.32
N VAL A 690 -0.91 14.57 26.54
CA VAL A 690 -1.67 13.37 26.21
C VAL A 690 -2.81 13.77 25.26
N SER A 691 -2.90 13.14 24.12
CA SER A 691 -3.96 13.34 23.14
C SER A 691 -4.64 12.01 22.87
N VAL A 692 -5.96 12.04 22.88
CA VAL A 692 -6.82 10.89 22.58
C VAL A 692 -7.80 11.27 21.49
N THR A 693 -7.85 10.48 20.41
CA THR A 693 -8.85 10.61 19.36
C THR A 693 -9.69 9.34 19.31
N VAL A 694 -11.01 9.48 19.28
CA VAL A 694 -11.96 8.38 19.14
C VAL A 694 -12.88 8.70 17.99
N ASP A 695 -13.03 7.79 17.03
CA ASP A 695 -13.99 7.89 15.94
C ASP A 695 -14.87 6.64 15.89
N ALA A 696 -16.18 6.85 15.72
CA ALA A 696 -17.17 5.80 15.48
C ALA A 696 -17.84 6.06 14.14
N TYR A 697 -17.82 5.08 13.25
CA TYR A 697 -18.33 5.24 11.89
C TYR A 697 -19.32 4.15 11.49
N HIS A 698 -20.21 4.55 10.57
CA HIS A 698 -21.17 3.69 9.90
C HIS A 698 -21.22 4.02 8.42
N LYS A 699 -20.78 3.09 7.59
CA LYS A 699 -20.64 3.23 6.14
C LYS A 699 -21.48 2.17 5.44
N THR A 700 -22.32 2.59 4.48
CA THR A 700 -23.15 1.68 3.67
C THR A 700 -22.94 1.99 2.20
N THR A 701 -22.44 1.03 1.44
CA THR A 701 -22.32 1.09 -0.02
C THR A 701 -23.49 0.36 -0.65
N SER A 702 -24.19 1.03 -1.53
CA SER A 702 -25.34 0.53 -2.30
C SER A 702 -25.05 0.56 -3.79
N ASP A 703 -25.92 -0.09 -4.57
CA ASP A 703 -25.78 -0.18 -6.03
C ASP A 703 -24.44 -0.80 -6.44
N LEU A 704 -24.01 -1.83 -5.71
CA LEU A 704 -22.73 -2.49 -5.96
C LEU A 704 -22.65 -3.02 -7.39
N LEU A 705 -21.53 -2.78 -8.02
CA LEU A 705 -21.25 -3.27 -9.36
C LEU A 705 -20.89 -4.76 -9.29
N TYR A 706 -21.73 -5.60 -9.87
CA TYR A 706 -21.58 -7.05 -9.84
C TYR A 706 -21.95 -7.68 -11.18
N ALA A 707 -21.19 -8.71 -11.61
CA ALA A 707 -21.50 -9.49 -12.80
C ALA A 707 -22.68 -10.43 -12.50
N LYS A 708 -23.89 -9.99 -12.86
CA LYS A 708 -25.12 -10.79 -12.75
C LYS A 708 -25.09 -11.89 -13.80
N GLN A 709 -25.11 -13.15 -13.36
CA GLN A 709 -25.19 -14.27 -14.26
C GLN A 709 -26.56 -14.31 -14.95
N VAL A 710 -26.57 -14.72 -16.21
CA VAL A 710 -27.78 -14.92 -17.02
C VAL A 710 -27.85 -16.36 -17.51
N PRO A 711 -29.04 -16.87 -17.83
CA PRO A 711 -29.16 -18.22 -18.36
C PRO A 711 -28.36 -18.37 -19.66
N TYR A 712 -27.64 -19.49 -19.81
CA TYR A 712 -26.75 -19.75 -20.96
C TYR A 712 -27.44 -19.69 -22.33
N PHE A 713 -28.77 -19.93 -22.40
CA PHE A 713 -29.51 -19.77 -23.64
C PHE A 713 -29.57 -18.35 -24.21
N THR A 714 -29.18 -17.34 -23.38
CA THR A 714 -29.03 -15.96 -23.84
C THR A 714 -27.79 -15.76 -24.70
N GLY A 715 -26.86 -16.73 -24.69
CA GLY A 715 -25.56 -16.63 -25.36
C GLY A 715 -24.49 -15.89 -24.53
N PHE A 716 -24.78 -15.56 -23.26
CA PHE A 716 -23.88 -14.87 -22.36
C PHE A 716 -23.82 -15.54 -21.00
N ASP A 717 -22.69 -15.40 -20.33
CA ASP A 717 -22.52 -15.88 -18.94
C ASP A 717 -23.05 -14.88 -17.91
N SER A 718 -22.79 -13.60 -18.15
CA SER A 718 -23.13 -12.52 -17.22
C SER A 718 -23.16 -11.13 -17.87
N TYR A 719 -23.73 -10.16 -17.18
CA TYR A 719 -23.59 -8.74 -17.48
C TYR A 719 -23.41 -7.92 -16.21
N LEU A 720 -22.66 -6.82 -16.29
CA LEU A 720 -22.43 -5.93 -15.15
C LEU A 720 -23.70 -5.15 -14.80
N ALA A 721 -24.15 -5.26 -13.54
CA ALA A 721 -25.34 -4.60 -13.02
C ALA A 721 -25.09 -4.00 -11.63
N ASN A 722 -25.91 -3.01 -11.29
CA ASN A 722 -25.90 -2.39 -9.95
C ASN A 722 -26.83 -3.17 -9.03
N ILE A 723 -26.29 -4.07 -8.22
CA ILE A 723 -27.05 -4.91 -7.30
C ILE A 723 -26.27 -5.10 -6.00
N GLY A 724 -27.00 -5.14 -4.89
CA GLY A 724 -26.44 -5.46 -3.58
C GLY A 724 -26.05 -4.24 -2.74
N LYS A 725 -25.84 -4.52 -1.46
CA LYS A 725 -25.43 -3.57 -0.43
C LYS A 725 -24.47 -4.21 0.56
N VAL A 726 -23.43 -3.46 0.92
CA VAL A 726 -22.46 -3.84 1.97
C VAL A 726 -22.36 -2.72 2.99
N GLN A 727 -22.30 -3.10 4.26
CA GLN A 727 -22.12 -2.21 5.40
C GLN A 727 -20.76 -2.46 6.04
N ASN A 728 -20.08 -1.39 6.45
CA ASN A 728 -18.94 -1.40 7.35
C ASN A 728 -19.23 -0.49 8.55
N ARG A 729 -18.94 -0.95 9.74
CA ARG A 729 -19.05 -0.15 10.97
C ARG A 729 -17.86 -0.45 11.87
N GLY A 730 -17.40 0.57 12.58
CA GLY A 730 -16.24 0.38 13.42
C GLY A 730 -16.02 1.46 14.43
N LEU A 731 -15.01 1.20 15.29
CA LEU A 731 -14.51 2.10 16.29
C LEU A 731 -12.99 2.23 16.11
N GLU A 732 -12.50 3.44 16.15
CA GLU A 732 -11.08 3.77 16.07
C GLU A 732 -10.67 4.55 17.31
N LEU A 733 -9.54 4.18 17.91
CA LEU A 733 -8.91 4.86 19.03
C LEU A 733 -7.47 5.16 18.67
N ALA A 734 -7.02 6.38 18.91
CA ALA A 734 -5.61 6.75 18.87
C ALA A 734 -5.24 7.52 20.14
N VAL A 735 -4.08 7.20 20.69
CA VAL A 735 -3.53 7.85 21.89
C VAL A 735 -2.08 8.21 21.60
N ASP A 736 -1.71 9.46 21.77
CA ASP A 736 -0.33 9.94 21.70
C ASP A 736 0.05 10.63 23.00
N THR A 737 1.26 10.33 23.49
CA THR A 737 1.79 10.97 24.70
C THR A 737 3.19 11.50 24.45
N ARG A 738 3.49 12.67 25.02
CA ARG A 738 4.83 13.27 24.96
C ARG A 738 5.22 13.82 26.33
N HIS A 739 6.36 13.38 26.81
CA HIS A 739 6.89 13.82 28.10
C HIS A 739 8.36 14.15 27.94
N THR A 740 8.78 15.28 28.52
CA THR A 740 10.19 15.68 28.60
C THR A 740 10.52 15.86 30.09
N VAL A 741 11.47 15.08 30.58
CA VAL A 741 11.94 15.14 31.99
C VAL A 741 13.45 15.34 31.97
N GLY A 742 13.90 16.58 32.17
CA GLY A 742 15.31 16.92 32.00
C GLY A 742 15.81 16.55 30.56
N PRO A 743 16.88 15.77 30.42
CA PRO A 743 17.39 15.34 29.11
C PRO A 743 16.63 14.17 28.49
N LEU A 744 15.69 13.56 29.23
CA LEU A 744 14.90 12.41 28.75
C LEU A 744 13.67 12.91 27.98
N GLN A 745 13.52 12.45 26.77
CA GLN A 745 12.35 12.68 25.91
C GLN A 745 11.63 11.36 25.68
N LEU A 746 10.34 11.32 25.99
CA LEU A 746 9.49 10.15 25.81
C LEU A 746 8.33 10.52 24.89
N ARG A 747 8.15 9.77 23.82
CA ARG A 747 6.96 9.81 22.98
C ARG A 747 6.42 8.38 22.86
N LEU A 748 5.19 8.17 23.28
CA LEU A 748 4.50 6.90 23.13
C LEU A 748 3.21 7.11 22.37
N GLY A 749 2.96 6.31 21.37
CA GLY A 749 1.75 6.30 20.56
C GLY A 749 1.11 4.92 20.57
N GLY A 750 -0.21 4.89 20.50
CA GLY A 750 -0.96 3.66 20.33
C GLY A 750 -2.22 3.90 19.54
N ASN A 751 -2.59 2.94 18.71
CA ASN A 751 -3.87 2.97 18.01
C ASN A 751 -4.52 1.59 18.02
N LEU A 752 -5.85 1.58 17.97
CA LEU A 752 -6.68 0.39 17.91
C LEU A 752 -7.84 0.66 16.97
N SER A 753 -8.14 -0.28 16.10
CA SER A 753 -9.26 -0.20 15.16
C SER A 753 -10.05 -1.51 15.18
N LEU A 754 -11.36 -1.37 15.31
CA LEU A 754 -12.33 -2.44 15.13
C LEU A 754 -13.12 -2.17 13.86
N ASN A 755 -13.20 -3.14 12.96
CA ASN A 755 -14.07 -3.07 11.80
C ASN A 755 -14.92 -4.33 11.68
N ARG A 756 -16.22 -4.15 11.34
CA ARG A 756 -17.14 -5.24 11.02
C ARG A 756 -17.85 -4.94 9.72
N SER A 757 -17.64 -5.80 8.74
CA SER A 757 -18.38 -5.76 7.49
C SER A 757 -19.63 -6.66 7.56
N LYS A 758 -20.65 -6.35 6.75
CA LYS A 758 -21.85 -7.15 6.59
C LYS A 758 -22.44 -6.94 5.20
N VAL A 759 -22.73 -8.03 4.51
CA VAL A 759 -23.52 -8.01 3.29
C VAL A 759 -24.98 -7.84 3.67
N LEU A 760 -25.64 -6.78 3.19
CA LEU A 760 -27.04 -6.49 3.51
C LEU A 760 -28.00 -7.01 2.44
N ASP A 761 -27.55 -7.06 1.18
CA ASP A 761 -28.40 -7.40 0.04
C ASP A 761 -27.53 -7.88 -1.14
N LEU A 762 -27.98 -8.85 -1.91
CA LEU A 762 -27.36 -9.38 -3.12
C LEU A 762 -28.32 -9.38 -4.32
N GLY A 763 -29.45 -8.64 -4.21
CA GLY A 763 -30.52 -8.62 -5.21
C GLY A 763 -31.64 -9.61 -4.90
N ALA A 764 -32.80 -9.40 -5.53
CA ALA A 764 -34.05 -10.07 -5.19
C ALA A 764 -34.01 -11.61 -5.27
N ASP A 765 -33.10 -12.18 -6.06
CA ASP A 765 -33.08 -13.62 -6.38
C ASP A 765 -31.94 -14.39 -5.73
N ARG A 766 -31.16 -13.78 -4.81
CA ARG A 766 -29.97 -14.44 -4.25
C ARG A 766 -29.75 -14.13 -2.77
N GLU A 767 -29.67 -15.16 -1.96
CA GLU A 767 -29.17 -15.09 -0.59
C GLU A 767 -27.64 -15.19 -0.52
N PHE A 768 -27.03 -15.92 -1.45
CA PHE A 768 -25.58 -16.11 -1.51
C PHE A 768 -25.08 -16.44 -2.91
N PHE A 769 -23.77 -16.31 -3.12
CA PHE A 769 -23.04 -16.90 -4.24
C PHE A 769 -21.68 -17.42 -3.79
N LEU A 770 -21.19 -18.42 -4.49
CA LEU A 770 -19.87 -18.98 -4.25
C LEU A 770 -18.82 -18.14 -4.95
N ALA A 771 -17.72 -17.94 -4.27
CA ALA A 771 -16.52 -17.30 -4.76
C ALA A 771 -15.32 -18.19 -4.37
N GLY A 772 -14.15 -17.88 -4.83
CA GLY A 772 -12.96 -18.59 -4.43
C GLY A 772 -11.76 -18.19 -5.25
N ALA A 773 -10.60 -18.63 -4.84
CA ALA A 773 -9.35 -18.38 -5.54
C ALA A 773 -9.43 -18.98 -6.95
N ASN A 774 -8.89 -18.25 -7.93
CA ASN A 774 -8.72 -18.80 -9.28
C ASN A 774 -7.74 -19.99 -9.20
N SER A 775 -8.28 -21.19 -9.10
CA SER A 775 -7.54 -22.43 -8.89
C SER A 775 -7.85 -23.45 -9.98
N SER A 776 -6.82 -24.18 -10.40
CA SER A 776 -6.95 -25.37 -11.24
C SER A 776 -7.67 -26.52 -10.52
N LEU A 777 -7.77 -26.47 -9.17
CA LEU A 777 -8.52 -27.43 -8.38
C LEU A 777 -9.99 -27.00 -8.31
N PRO A 778 -10.93 -27.77 -8.91
CA PRO A 778 -12.34 -27.37 -9.05
C PRO A 778 -13.02 -27.04 -7.72
N ASN A 779 -12.67 -27.76 -6.65
CA ASN A 779 -13.32 -27.64 -5.35
C ASN A 779 -12.81 -26.45 -4.53
N ILE A 780 -11.62 -25.94 -4.80
CA ILE A 780 -11.08 -24.74 -4.19
C ILE A 780 -11.68 -23.50 -4.86
N ARG A 781 -12.09 -23.60 -6.13
CA ARG A 781 -12.76 -22.52 -6.85
C ARG A 781 -14.00 -21.99 -6.13
N ASP A 782 -14.73 -22.86 -5.43
CA ASP A 782 -15.93 -22.54 -4.66
C ASP A 782 -15.66 -22.51 -3.15
N GLY A 783 -14.41 -22.31 -2.74
CA GLY A 783 -13.98 -22.34 -1.34
C GLY A 783 -14.25 -21.06 -0.54
N ALA A 784 -14.93 -20.07 -1.11
CA ALA A 784 -15.39 -18.87 -0.43
C ALA A 784 -16.88 -18.64 -0.70
N ILE A 785 -17.53 -17.87 0.18
CA ILE A 785 -18.96 -17.55 0.06
C ILE A 785 -19.20 -16.08 0.39
N VAL A 786 -20.05 -15.45 -0.42
CA VAL A 786 -20.67 -14.16 -0.11
C VAL A 786 -22.14 -14.42 0.19
N ARG A 787 -22.55 -14.17 1.43
CA ARG A 787 -23.91 -14.46 1.93
C ARG A 787 -24.50 -13.24 2.62
N VAL A 788 -25.79 -12.98 2.40
CA VAL A 788 -26.54 -11.94 3.11
C VAL A 788 -26.51 -12.20 4.62
N GLY A 789 -26.23 -11.19 5.39
CA GLY A 789 -26.10 -11.30 6.85
C GLY A 789 -24.65 -11.51 7.34
N GLU A 790 -23.74 -11.97 6.47
CA GLU A 790 -22.37 -12.34 6.79
C GLU A 790 -21.34 -11.30 6.28
N PRO A 791 -20.10 -11.28 6.82
CA PRO A 791 -19.03 -10.44 6.30
C PRO A 791 -18.51 -10.95 4.95
N LEU A 792 -17.79 -10.07 4.22
CA LEU A 792 -16.99 -10.47 3.06
C LEU A 792 -15.75 -11.25 3.50
N GLY A 793 -15.25 -12.13 2.62
CA GLY A 793 -14.02 -12.90 2.86
C GLY A 793 -14.23 -14.18 3.69
N ASN A 794 -15.45 -14.70 3.74
CA ASN A 794 -15.74 -15.99 4.40
C ASN A 794 -15.25 -17.18 3.58
N PHE A 795 -14.51 -18.06 4.23
CA PHE A 795 -14.17 -19.38 3.72
C PHE A 795 -15.37 -20.33 3.87
N TYR A 796 -15.56 -21.22 2.87
CA TYR A 796 -16.72 -22.08 2.80
C TYR A 796 -16.33 -23.49 2.35
N GLY A 797 -16.74 -24.48 3.14
CA GLY A 797 -16.38 -25.86 2.89
C GLY A 797 -16.84 -26.81 3.98
N TYR A 798 -16.18 -27.94 4.08
CA TYR A 798 -16.53 -29.01 5.00
C TYR A 798 -15.83 -28.84 6.36
N ALA A 799 -16.54 -29.12 7.44
CA ALA A 799 -15.95 -29.19 8.77
C ALA A 799 -15.19 -30.52 8.91
N TRP A 800 -13.85 -30.42 8.99
CA TRP A 800 -12.97 -31.57 9.21
C TRP A 800 -13.13 -32.10 10.64
N ASP A 801 -13.22 -33.43 10.80
CA ASP A 801 -13.51 -34.13 12.08
C ASP A 801 -12.42 -35.16 12.46
N GLY A 802 -11.26 -35.09 11.81
CA GLY A 802 -10.15 -35.98 12.09
C GLY A 802 -9.90 -37.02 11.00
N ILE A 803 -9.47 -38.20 11.42
CA ILE A 803 -9.09 -39.30 10.55
C ILE A 803 -9.91 -40.53 10.96
N PHE A 804 -10.45 -41.29 10.01
CA PHE A 804 -11.13 -42.55 10.29
C PHE A 804 -10.14 -43.52 10.95
N GLN A 805 -10.51 -44.02 12.16
CA GLN A 805 -9.63 -44.87 12.95
C GLN A 805 -9.75 -46.34 12.59
N ASP A 806 -10.95 -46.79 12.17
CA ASP A 806 -11.19 -48.20 11.81
C ASP A 806 -12.23 -48.34 10.68
N SER A 807 -12.42 -49.56 10.20
CA SER A 807 -13.33 -49.86 9.10
C SER A 807 -14.82 -49.79 9.50
N VAL A 808 -15.14 -49.92 10.78
CA VAL A 808 -16.52 -49.85 11.28
C VAL A 808 -16.95 -48.38 11.26
N GLU A 809 -16.13 -47.49 11.79
CA GLU A 809 -16.34 -46.06 11.73
C GLU A 809 -16.49 -45.56 10.27
N ALA A 810 -15.59 -45.99 9.40
CA ALA A 810 -15.64 -45.62 7.98
C ALA A 810 -16.92 -46.12 7.28
N ALA A 811 -17.34 -47.34 7.54
CA ALA A 811 -18.54 -47.94 6.92
C ALA A 811 -19.85 -47.25 7.33
N HIS A 812 -19.90 -46.68 8.54
CA HIS A 812 -21.11 -46.02 9.07
C HIS A 812 -21.13 -44.50 8.87
N SER A 813 -20.10 -43.95 8.27
CA SER A 813 -19.93 -42.48 8.15
C SER A 813 -20.80 -41.78 7.09
N GLY A 814 -21.39 -42.56 6.15
CA GLY A 814 -22.07 -41.99 4.98
C GLY A 814 -21.16 -41.14 4.05
N GLN A 815 -19.86 -41.09 4.31
CA GLN A 815 -18.92 -40.34 3.52
C GLN A 815 -18.40 -41.16 2.33
N PRO A 816 -18.60 -40.72 1.08
CA PRO A 816 -18.07 -41.43 -0.09
C PRO A 816 -16.54 -41.56 -0.02
N GLY A 817 -16.06 -42.82 -0.24
CA GLY A 817 -14.62 -43.11 -0.22
C GLY A 817 -13.99 -43.21 1.18
N ALA A 818 -14.79 -43.28 2.24
CA ALA A 818 -14.33 -43.49 3.60
C ALA A 818 -13.55 -44.82 3.75
N LYS A 819 -12.39 -44.75 4.40
CA LYS A 819 -11.55 -45.89 4.76
C LYS A 819 -10.67 -45.54 5.94
N PRO A 820 -10.18 -46.50 6.73
CA PRO A 820 -9.24 -46.23 7.80
C PRO A 820 -8.02 -45.41 7.32
N GLY A 821 -7.63 -44.40 8.08
CA GLY A 821 -6.54 -43.51 7.73
C GLY A 821 -6.91 -42.38 6.77
N ALA A 822 -8.13 -42.32 6.23
CA ALA A 822 -8.60 -41.23 5.40
C ALA A 822 -9.22 -40.08 6.23
N GLU A 823 -9.32 -38.91 5.66
CA GLU A 823 -9.97 -37.75 6.30
C GLU A 823 -11.45 -37.97 6.55
N LYS A 824 -11.91 -37.52 7.71
CA LYS A 824 -13.31 -37.58 8.14
C LYS A 824 -13.90 -36.15 8.18
N PHE A 825 -15.10 -35.98 7.65
CA PHE A 825 -15.85 -34.73 7.66
C PHE A 825 -17.19 -34.92 8.39
N ARG A 826 -17.70 -33.83 8.98
CA ARG A 826 -18.96 -33.80 9.68
C ARG A 826 -20.15 -33.81 8.72
N ASP A 827 -21.11 -34.67 8.98
CA ASP A 827 -22.48 -34.55 8.51
C ASP A 827 -23.19 -33.49 9.38
N LEU A 828 -23.36 -32.27 8.82
CA LEU A 828 -23.90 -31.14 9.58
C LEU A 828 -25.43 -31.08 9.55
N ASN A 829 -26.07 -31.63 8.53
CA ASN A 829 -27.52 -31.65 8.40
C ASN A 829 -28.15 -32.90 9.03
N GLY A 830 -27.33 -33.91 9.34
CA GLY A 830 -27.78 -35.17 10.00
C GLY A 830 -28.55 -36.12 9.09
N ASP A 831 -28.38 -36.02 7.76
CA ASP A 831 -29.08 -36.87 6.80
C ASP A 831 -28.40 -38.23 6.57
N GLY A 832 -27.24 -38.45 7.22
CA GLY A 832 -26.45 -39.69 7.12
C GLY A 832 -25.55 -39.75 5.89
N VAL A 833 -25.38 -38.67 5.11
CA VAL A 833 -24.54 -38.64 3.91
C VAL A 833 -23.72 -37.36 3.86
N VAL A 834 -22.39 -37.43 3.84
CA VAL A 834 -21.51 -36.27 3.69
C VAL A 834 -21.49 -35.81 2.24
N ASN A 835 -22.12 -34.66 1.97
CA ASN A 835 -22.26 -34.08 0.62
C ASN A 835 -22.20 -32.53 0.63
N SER A 836 -22.55 -31.88 -0.46
CA SER A 836 -22.48 -30.41 -0.57
C SER A 836 -23.41 -29.65 0.38
N ALA A 837 -24.43 -30.31 0.95
CA ALA A 837 -25.33 -29.71 1.94
C ALA A 837 -24.68 -29.56 3.33
N ASP A 838 -23.55 -30.26 3.60
CA ASP A 838 -22.77 -30.17 4.84
C ASP A 838 -21.71 -29.06 4.83
N ARG A 839 -21.67 -28.31 3.77
CA ARG A 839 -20.74 -27.18 3.70
C ARG A 839 -21.20 -26.03 4.58
N THR A 840 -20.26 -25.42 5.28
CA THR A 840 -20.52 -24.31 6.20
C THR A 840 -19.44 -23.23 6.10
N ILE A 841 -19.66 -22.08 6.75
CA ILE A 841 -18.64 -21.04 6.92
C ILE A 841 -17.60 -21.57 7.91
N LEU A 842 -16.35 -21.58 7.48
CA LEU A 842 -15.21 -22.16 8.21
C LEU A 842 -14.33 -21.11 8.89
N GLY A 843 -14.44 -19.84 8.49
CA GLY A 843 -13.63 -18.74 9.00
C GLY A 843 -13.72 -17.52 8.10
N ASN A 844 -12.99 -16.45 8.46
CA ASN A 844 -12.97 -15.20 7.72
C ASN A 844 -11.55 -14.64 7.59
N ALA A 845 -11.22 -14.10 6.41
CA ALA A 845 -9.91 -13.57 6.10
C ALA A 845 -9.67 -12.12 6.58
N GLN A 846 -10.72 -11.40 6.99
CA GLN A 846 -10.59 -10.00 7.38
C GLN A 846 -10.30 -9.89 8.88
N PRO A 847 -9.19 -9.24 9.28
CA PRO A 847 -8.91 -9.00 10.69
C PRO A 847 -10.00 -8.14 11.32
N ARG A 848 -10.46 -8.55 12.48
CA ARG A 848 -11.43 -7.79 13.27
C ARG A 848 -10.79 -6.67 14.07
N TYR A 849 -9.57 -6.89 14.55
CA TYR A 849 -8.80 -5.94 15.35
C TYR A 849 -7.47 -5.66 14.68
N LEU A 850 -7.17 -4.38 14.50
CA LEU A 850 -5.86 -3.88 14.08
C LEU A 850 -5.33 -2.98 15.19
N PHE A 851 -4.07 -3.12 15.55
CA PHE A 851 -3.45 -2.22 16.52
C PHE A 851 -2.00 -1.90 16.14
N GLY A 852 -1.55 -0.75 16.63
CA GLY A 852 -0.17 -0.32 16.54
C GLY A 852 0.27 0.33 17.84
N LEU A 853 1.51 0.08 18.26
CA LEU A 853 2.19 0.71 19.39
C LEU A 853 3.51 1.26 18.91
N THR A 854 3.76 2.54 19.18
CA THR A 854 4.99 3.22 18.80
C THR A 854 5.63 3.85 20.03
N GLY A 855 6.95 3.88 20.04
CA GLY A 855 7.66 4.56 21.11
C GLY A 855 8.96 5.17 20.62
N VAL A 856 9.29 6.34 21.14
CA VAL A 856 10.59 6.99 20.97
C VAL A 856 11.08 7.43 22.35
N ILE A 857 12.29 6.99 22.70
CA ILE A 857 12.97 7.31 23.96
C ILE A 857 14.28 8.00 23.57
N GLY A 858 14.38 9.29 23.84
CA GLY A 858 15.57 10.11 23.55
C GLY A 858 16.31 10.52 24.81
N TYR A 859 17.64 10.40 24.83
CA TYR A 859 18.50 10.82 25.92
C TYR A 859 19.84 11.35 25.40
N LYS A 860 20.09 12.65 25.55
CA LYS A 860 21.37 13.31 25.20
C LYS A 860 21.86 12.98 23.77
N GLY A 861 20.97 13.03 22.77
CA GLY A 861 21.30 12.77 21.38
C GLY A 861 21.25 11.28 20.96
N LEU A 862 21.12 10.35 21.90
CA LEU A 862 20.83 8.95 21.61
C LEU A 862 19.32 8.76 21.65
N SER A 863 18.75 8.10 20.63
CA SER A 863 17.33 7.77 20.58
C SER A 863 17.12 6.29 20.31
N PHE A 864 16.11 5.74 20.95
CA PHE A 864 15.60 4.39 20.72
C PHE A 864 14.15 4.49 20.26
N SER A 865 13.83 3.95 19.10
CA SER A 865 12.46 3.92 18.60
C SER A 865 12.01 2.50 18.25
N TYR A 866 10.72 2.23 18.43
CA TYR A 866 10.13 0.95 18.07
C TYR A 866 8.71 1.11 17.51
N ILE A 867 8.31 0.15 16.68
CA ILE A 867 6.96 -0.04 16.18
C ILE A 867 6.59 -1.50 16.37
N VAL A 868 5.51 -1.72 17.14
CA VAL A 868 4.85 -3.03 17.29
C VAL A 868 3.47 -2.92 16.67
N ARG A 869 3.09 -3.88 15.88
CA ARG A 869 1.74 -3.93 15.28
C ARG A 869 1.16 -5.33 15.33
N GLY A 870 -0.15 -5.43 15.23
CA GLY A 870 -0.82 -6.70 15.13
C GLY A 870 -2.15 -6.61 14.42
N ALA A 871 -2.56 -7.78 13.93
CA ALA A 871 -3.88 -8.05 13.38
C ALA A 871 -4.40 -9.32 14.03
N LEU A 872 -5.63 -9.27 14.55
CA LEU A 872 -6.18 -10.35 15.36
C LEU A 872 -7.58 -10.74 14.87
N ASP A 873 -7.96 -11.98 15.17
CA ASP A 873 -9.27 -12.56 14.89
C ASP A 873 -9.56 -12.62 13.37
N PHE A 874 -8.68 -13.32 12.65
CA PHE A 874 -8.84 -13.69 11.24
C PHE A 874 -8.14 -15.01 10.93
N GLN A 875 -8.50 -15.61 9.80
CA GLN A 875 -7.96 -16.90 9.36
C GLN A 875 -7.32 -16.79 7.98
N VAL A 876 -6.45 -17.75 7.70
CA VAL A 876 -5.75 -17.94 6.43
C VAL A 876 -5.94 -19.36 5.94
N VAL A 877 -6.23 -19.54 4.66
CA VAL A 877 -6.22 -20.85 4.00
C VAL A 877 -4.80 -21.15 3.53
N ASN A 878 -4.16 -22.14 4.11
CA ASN A 878 -2.82 -22.58 3.76
C ASN A 878 -2.87 -23.72 2.73
N LEU A 879 -2.90 -23.39 1.44
CA LEU A 879 -2.91 -24.37 0.35
C LEU A 879 -1.57 -25.07 0.15
N ASN A 880 -0.49 -24.52 0.69
CA ASN A 880 0.83 -25.12 0.57
C ASN A 880 0.89 -26.51 1.21
N ARG A 881 0.16 -26.73 2.29
CA ARG A 881 0.07 -27.98 3.00
C ARG A 881 -0.59 -29.09 2.18
N LEU A 882 -1.54 -28.75 1.31
CA LEU A 882 -2.32 -29.70 0.50
C LEU A 882 -1.43 -30.62 -0.34
N GLY A 883 -0.29 -30.13 -0.83
CA GLY A 883 0.63 -30.92 -1.63
C GLY A 883 1.80 -31.53 -0.88
N MET A 884 1.89 -31.31 0.45
CA MET A 884 3.04 -31.68 1.26
C MET A 884 2.67 -32.57 2.46
N GLU A 885 1.40 -32.93 2.60
CA GLU A 885 0.89 -33.80 3.68
C GLU A 885 0.40 -35.15 3.15
N THR A 886 1.12 -35.75 2.21
CA THR A 886 0.85 -37.11 1.71
C THR A 886 1.93 -38.06 2.22
N PRO A 887 1.74 -38.77 3.35
CA PRO A 887 2.77 -39.65 3.90
C PRO A 887 3.19 -40.70 2.88
N GLY A 888 4.50 -40.81 2.59
CA GLY A 888 5.04 -41.75 1.61
C GLY A 888 4.85 -41.31 0.14
N GLY A 889 4.57 -40.04 -0.13
CA GLY A 889 4.49 -39.50 -1.48
C GLY A 889 5.86 -39.40 -2.18
N SER A 890 5.87 -39.14 -3.49
CA SER A 890 7.07 -39.05 -4.32
C SER A 890 7.75 -37.65 -4.35
N THR A 891 7.16 -36.66 -3.66
CA THR A 891 7.72 -35.31 -3.46
C THR A 891 8.09 -35.14 -2.01
N ASN A 892 9.01 -34.19 -1.69
CA ASN A 892 9.31 -33.90 -0.29
C ASN A 892 8.07 -33.41 0.46
N MET A 893 8.08 -33.58 1.76
CA MET A 893 6.93 -33.41 2.64
C MET A 893 7.32 -32.63 3.89
N LEU A 894 6.29 -32.07 4.55
CA LEU A 894 6.44 -31.51 5.89
C LEU A 894 6.86 -32.62 6.87
N ARG A 895 7.71 -32.24 7.82
CA ARG A 895 8.19 -33.23 8.83
C ARG A 895 7.05 -33.75 9.72
N SER A 896 5.94 -33.02 9.83
CA SER A 896 4.71 -33.44 10.53
C SER A 896 4.10 -34.73 9.98
N VAL A 897 4.40 -35.12 8.72
CA VAL A 897 3.89 -36.38 8.15
C VAL A 897 4.44 -37.64 8.83
N LEU A 898 5.49 -37.53 9.66
CA LEU A 898 6.02 -38.65 10.44
C LEU A 898 5.04 -39.15 11.50
N ASP A 899 4.08 -38.33 11.92
CA ASP A 899 2.97 -38.71 12.81
C ASP A 899 1.73 -39.16 11.99
N TYR A 900 1.94 -40.03 10.99
CA TYR A 900 0.86 -40.51 10.15
C TYR A 900 0.06 -41.65 10.85
N TRP A 901 -1.21 -41.78 10.46
CA TRP A 901 -2.09 -42.81 10.99
C TRP A 901 -1.62 -44.23 10.61
N THR A 902 -1.65 -45.11 11.58
CA THR A 902 -1.49 -46.56 11.39
C THR A 902 -2.47 -47.30 12.33
N PRO A 903 -2.73 -48.57 12.13
CA PRO A 903 -3.55 -49.36 13.07
C PRO A 903 -3.03 -49.41 14.51
N THR A 904 -1.78 -48.99 14.73
CA THR A 904 -1.15 -48.89 16.07
C THR A 904 -0.83 -47.47 16.49
N ASN A 905 -0.93 -46.50 15.59
CA ASN A 905 -0.81 -45.08 15.85
C ASN A 905 -2.10 -44.33 15.47
N HIS A 906 -3.04 -44.30 16.40
CA HIS A 906 -4.38 -43.70 16.22
C HIS A 906 -4.31 -42.16 16.32
N THR A 907 -3.62 -41.51 15.39
CA THR A 907 -3.54 -40.06 15.33
C THR A 907 -4.68 -39.46 14.54
N ASN A 908 -5.10 -38.24 14.90
CA ASN A 908 -5.94 -37.37 14.07
C ASN A 908 -5.15 -36.32 13.32
N ALA A 909 -3.80 -36.25 13.44
CA ALA A 909 -2.98 -35.22 12.85
C ALA A 909 -2.77 -35.41 11.35
N MET A 910 -2.54 -36.66 10.90
CA MET A 910 -2.12 -37.00 9.54
C MET A 910 -2.79 -38.25 8.99
N THR A 911 -3.07 -38.23 7.71
CA THR A 911 -3.64 -39.40 6.98
C THR A 911 -2.71 -40.61 7.02
N GLY A 912 -3.22 -41.77 6.68
CA GLY A 912 -2.46 -43.02 6.60
C GLY A 912 -1.43 -43.01 5.46
N LEU A 913 -0.48 -43.93 5.53
CA LEU A 913 0.59 -44.08 4.54
C LEU A 913 0.02 -44.26 3.12
N GLY A 914 0.47 -43.49 2.17
CA GLY A 914 -0.06 -43.54 0.80
C GLY A 914 -1.46 -42.96 0.61
N ILE A 915 -2.04 -42.42 1.67
CA ILE A 915 -3.34 -41.72 1.63
C ILE A 915 -3.06 -40.24 1.62
N GLY A 916 -3.28 -39.58 0.49
CA GLY A 916 -3.20 -38.12 0.41
C GLY A 916 -4.40 -37.46 1.05
N PRO A 917 -4.28 -36.14 1.37
CA PRO A 917 -5.46 -35.36 1.74
C PRO A 917 -6.52 -35.35 0.65
N ASP A 918 -7.79 -35.15 1.04
CA ASP A 918 -8.88 -35.00 0.07
C ASP A 918 -8.80 -33.68 -0.68
N ASN A 919 -8.12 -33.70 -1.81
CA ASN A 919 -7.96 -32.54 -2.69
C ASN A 919 -9.28 -32.11 -3.36
N SER A 920 -10.33 -32.94 -3.24
CA SER A 920 -11.64 -32.65 -3.83
C SER A 920 -12.53 -31.80 -2.92
N ARG A 921 -12.17 -31.59 -1.65
CA ARG A 921 -12.97 -30.89 -0.66
C ARG A 921 -12.20 -29.76 0.01
N MET A 922 -12.70 -28.53 -0.12
CA MET A 922 -12.27 -27.43 0.75
C MET A 922 -12.73 -27.73 2.17
N SER A 923 -11.83 -27.71 3.14
CA SER A 923 -12.16 -28.05 4.53
C SER A 923 -11.44 -27.19 5.55
N SER A 924 -11.93 -27.23 6.80
CA SER A 924 -11.32 -26.51 7.92
C SER A 924 -9.91 -27.00 8.27
N ARG A 925 -9.44 -28.13 7.75
CA ARG A 925 -8.06 -28.62 7.91
C ARG A 925 -7.02 -27.64 7.38
N TRP A 926 -7.36 -26.91 6.32
CA TRP A 926 -6.46 -25.99 5.64
C TRP A 926 -6.53 -24.56 6.18
N ILE A 927 -7.42 -24.32 7.13
CA ILE A 927 -7.67 -23.00 7.72
C ILE A 927 -6.89 -22.87 9.01
N GLU A 928 -6.02 -21.89 9.08
CA GLU A 928 -5.18 -21.59 10.23
C GLU A 928 -5.49 -20.23 10.82
N ASP A 929 -5.20 -20.06 12.12
CA ASP A 929 -5.27 -18.75 12.77
C ASP A 929 -4.20 -17.82 12.19
N GLY A 930 -4.64 -16.76 11.51
CA GLY A 930 -3.78 -15.73 10.92
C GLY A 930 -3.37 -14.65 11.90
N SER A 931 -3.85 -14.66 13.13
CA SER A 931 -3.55 -13.63 14.14
C SER A 931 -2.06 -13.53 14.40
N PHE A 932 -1.56 -12.29 14.49
CA PHE A 932 -0.15 -12.06 14.78
C PHE A 932 0.10 -10.76 15.55
N VAL A 933 1.27 -10.72 16.22
CA VAL A 933 1.90 -9.53 16.79
C VAL A 933 3.33 -9.48 16.27
N ARG A 934 3.72 -8.34 15.67
CA ARG A 934 5.03 -8.17 15.02
C ARG A 934 5.79 -6.99 15.56
N LEU A 935 7.05 -7.20 15.90
CA LEU A 935 8.02 -6.13 16.10
C LEU A 935 8.48 -5.65 14.72
N GLN A 936 7.74 -4.66 14.19
CA GLN A 936 7.86 -4.18 12.82
C GLN A 936 9.16 -3.46 12.57
N ASN A 937 9.55 -2.59 13.52
CA ASN A 937 10.78 -1.82 13.42
C ASN A 937 11.35 -1.55 14.82
N VAL A 938 12.68 -1.57 14.92
CA VAL A 938 13.45 -1.07 16.05
C VAL A 938 14.63 -0.29 15.51
N THR A 939 14.80 0.95 15.95
CA THR A 939 15.92 1.79 15.52
C THR A 939 16.61 2.40 16.72
N VAL A 940 17.94 2.30 16.73
CA VAL A 940 18.81 3.05 17.64
C VAL A 940 19.56 4.07 16.82
N ASP A 941 19.44 5.33 17.15
CA ASP A 941 20.10 6.40 16.44
C ASP A 941 20.85 7.34 17.37
N TRP A 942 21.92 7.91 16.85
CA TRP A 942 22.76 8.87 17.53
C TRP A 942 22.91 10.14 16.69
N ALA A 943 22.34 11.24 17.21
CA ALA A 943 22.61 12.58 16.70
C ALA A 943 23.97 13.02 17.22
N VAL A 944 24.97 13.09 16.32
CA VAL A 944 26.33 13.48 16.67
C VAL A 944 26.35 14.94 17.13
N PRO A 945 27.00 15.25 18.27
CA PRO A 945 27.04 16.60 18.80
C PRO A 945 27.58 17.64 17.80
N PRO A 946 27.00 18.85 17.74
CA PRO A 946 27.38 19.88 16.77
C PRO A 946 28.86 20.30 16.83
N GLU A 947 29.52 20.14 17.99
CA GLU A 947 30.94 20.44 18.15
C GLU A 947 31.84 19.49 17.34
N LEU A 948 31.38 18.27 17.11
CA LEU A 948 32.07 17.27 16.30
C LEU A 948 31.74 17.44 14.81
N THR A 949 30.47 17.68 14.46
CA THR A 949 30.05 17.78 13.06
C THR A 949 30.63 19.02 12.36
N ARG A 950 30.77 20.14 13.06
CA ARG A 950 31.39 21.37 12.54
C ARG A 950 32.84 21.18 12.09
N ARG A 951 33.58 20.19 12.66
CA ARG A 951 34.96 19.89 12.23
C ARG A 951 35.04 19.38 10.80
N PHE A 952 33.92 18.81 10.30
CA PHE A 952 33.78 18.28 8.93
C PHE A 952 32.94 19.18 8.03
N GLY A 953 32.60 20.41 8.47
CA GLY A 953 31.73 21.32 7.75
C GLY A 953 30.26 20.90 7.70
N ALA A 954 29.88 19.86 8.43
CA ALA A 954 28.51 19.38 8.45
C ALA A 954 27.68 20.13 9.50
N ARG A 955 26.46 20.51 9.13
CA ARG A 955 25.47 21.11 10.01
C ARG A 955 24.91 20.08 10.97
N GLN A 956 24.64 18.88 10.50
CA GLN A 956 24.13 17.76 11.26
C GLN A 956 24.67 16.43 10.72
N LEU A 957 24.84 15.48 11.63
CA LEU A 957 25.16 14.09 11.33
C LEU A 957 24.38 13.19 12.28
N ARG A 958 23.61 12.28 11.72
CA ARG A 958 22.90 11.25 12.47
C ARG A 958 23.33 9.89 11.94
N LEU A 959 23.71 8.98 12.86
CA LEU A 959 24.04 7.58 12.56
C LEU A 959 22.98 6.70 13.17
N TYR A 960 22.58 5.64 12.49
CA TYR A 960 21.57 4.73 13.04
C TYR A 960 21.79 3.27 12.62
N VAL A 961 21.24 2.39 13.46
CA VAL A 961 21.05 0.96 13.19
C VAL A 961 19.57 0.66 13.32
N SER A 962 19.01 0.00 12.33
CA SER A 962 17.59 -0.35 12.33
C SER A 962 17.38 -1.82 11.98
N GLY A 963 16.48 -2.48 12.72
CA GLY A 963 16.02 -3.82 12.45
C GLY A 963 14.54 -3.84 12.08
N GLN A 964 14.18 -4.56 11.00
CA GLN A 964 12.81 -4.69 10.52
C GLN A 964 12.33 -6.13 10.61
N ASN A 965 11.06 -6.31 10.99
CA ASN A 965 10.39 -7.61 11.12
C ASN A 965 11.19 -8.62 11.97
N LEU A 966 11.86 -8.13 13.02
CA LEU A 966 12.79 -8.92 13.83
C LEU A 966 12.11 -10.11 14.51
N PHE A 967 10.84 -9.96 14.87
CA PHE A 967 10.08 -10.98 15.55
C PHE A 967 8.60 -10.91 15.18
N THR A 968 7.99 -12.06 14.91
CA THR A 968 6.54 -12.21 14.69
C THR A 968 6.02 -13.37 15.54
N ALA A 969 5.15 -13.05 16.51
CA ALA A 969 4.42 -14.05 17.28
C ALA A 969 3.12 -14.39 16.52
N THR A 970 2.97 -15.64 16.09
CA THR A 970 1.80 -16.14 15.35
C THR A 970 1.67 -17.65 15.51
N ARG A 971 0.44 -18.15 15.34
CA ARG A 971 0.17 -19.59 15.21
C ARG A 971 0.17 -20.09 13.77
N TYR A 972 0.29 -19.17 12.80
CA TYR A 972 0.35 -19.54 11.40
C TYR A 972 1.59 -20.38 11.09
N SER A 973 1.39 -21.51 10.45
CA SER A 973 2.45 -22.51 10.28
C SER A 973 3.44 -22.17 9.16
N TRP A 974 3.07 -21.29 8.20
CA TRP A 974 3.87 -20.95 7.02
C TRP A 974 4.75 -19.70 7.21
N TYR A 975 5.18 -19.04 6.11
CA TYR A 975 6.15 -17.95 6.14
C TYR A 975 5.62 -16.68 6.82
N ASP A 976 4.47 -16.19 6.41
CA ASP A 976 3.90 -14.93 6.92
C ASP A 976 2.37 -14.99 6.95
N PRO A 977 1.73 -14.65 8.09
CA PRO A 977 0.26 -14.64 8.21
C PRO A 977 -0.43 -13.52 7.41
N GLU A 978 0.30 -12.46 7.01
CA GLU A 978 -0.26 -11.36 6.19
C GLU A 978 -0.31 -11.67 4.69
N VAL A 979 -0.43 -12.91 4.35
CA VAL A 979 -0.41 -13.36 2.97
C VAL A 979 -1.80 -13.31 2.32
N SER A 980 -1.84 -12.97 1.02
CA SER A 980 -2.98 -13.18 0.14
C SER A 980 -2.44 -13.35 -1.27
N SER A 981 -1.86 -14.52 -1.53
CA SER A 981 -1.15 -14.82 -2.76
C SER A 981 -2.09 -15.15 -3.93
N ARG A 982 -3.31 -15.56 -3.63
CA ARG A 982 -4.39 -15.76 -4.59
C ARG A 982 -5.53 -14.82 -4.28
N GLY A 983 -6.25 -14.39 -5.28
CA GLY A 983 -7.36 -13.47 -5.12
C GLY A 983 -6.96 -12.02 -5.37
N THR A 984 -7.59 -11.44 -6.37
CA THR A 984 -7.44 -10.03 -6.75
C THR A 984 -8.50 -9.14 -6.13
N GLY A 985 -9.51 -9.73 -5.46
CA GLY A 985 -10.65 -9.05 -4.86
C GLY A 985 -10.78 -9.33 -3.36
N ASP A 986 -11.64 -8.57 -2.69
CA ASP A 986 -11.91 -8.73 -1.26
C ASP A 986 -12.87 -9.91 -0.94
N ARG A 987 -13.33 -10.62 -1.97
CA ARG A 987 -14.14 -11.85 -1.86
C ARG A 987 -13.29 -13.09 -1.60
N ASP A 988 -12.04 -13.06 -2.05
CA ASP A 988 -11.10 -14.18 -2.09
C ASP A 988 -9.76 -13.84 -1.42
N LEU A 989 -9.82 -13.10 -0.30
CA LEU A 989 -8.68 -12.78 0.55
C LEU A 989 -8.20 -13.99 1.38
N GLY A 990 -6.97 -13.90 1.88
CA GLY A 990 -6.45 -14.82 2.90
C GLY A 990 -6.10 -16.22 2.39
N TRP A 991 -5.80 -16.35 1.09
CA TRP A 991 -5.32 -17.60 0.50
C TRP A 991 -3.80 -17.56 0.36
N ASP A 992 -3.11 -18.51 0.98
CA ASP A 992 -1.67 -18.69 0.81
C ASP A 992 -1.39 -19.90 -0.10
N ASP A 993 -0.79 -19.60 -1.25
CA ASP A 993 -0.34 -20.60 -2.20
C ASP A 993 0.97 -20.17 -2.81
N SER A 994 2.05 -20.82 -2.40
CA SER A 994 3.38 -20.61 -2.94
C SER A 994 3.91 -19.18 -2.78
N SER A 995 3.61 -18.55 -1.65
CA SER A 995 4.07 -17.19 -1.35
C SER A 995 5.60 -17.10 -1.23
N TYR A 996 6.11 -15.91 -1.52
CA TYR A 996 7.50 -15.57 -1.28
C TYR A 996 7.78 -15.47 0.22
N PRO A 997 8.92 -15.96 0.74
CA PRO A 997 9.22 -15.94 2.18
C PRO A 997 9.36 -14.51 2.71
N GLY A 998 8.83 -14.29 3.92
CA GLY A 998 9.03 -13.04 4.65
C GLY A 998 10.48 -12.82 5.03
N THR A 999 10.91 -11.56 5.19
CA THR A 999 12.30 -11.20 5.47
C THR A 999 12.47 -10.51 6.82
N ARG A 1000 13.62 -10.74 7.48
CA ARG A 1000 14.17 -9.90 8.54
C ARG A 1000 15.28 -9.07 7.93
N THR A 1001 15.33 -7.77 8.26
CA THR A 1001 16.33 -6.87 7.68
C THR A 1001 17.04 -6.10 8.78
N VAL A 1002 18.37 -6.00 8.71
CA VAL A 1002 19.18 -5.14 9.57
C VAL A 1002 19.90 -4.13 8.68
N THR A 1003 19.78 -2.84 9.00
CA THR A 1003 20.37 -1.75 8.22
C THR A 1003 21.22 -0.85 9.10
N PHE A 1004 22.30 -0.31 8.52
CA PHE A 1004 23.13 0.75 9.07
C PHE A 1004 23.01 1.96 8.16
N GLY A 1005 22.74 3.11 8.72
CA GLY A 1005 22.54 4.29 7.91
C GLY A 1005 23.06 5.57 8.54
N MET A 1006 23.13 6.61 7.71
CA MET A 1006 23.52 7.95 8.11
C MET A 1006 22.73 9.03 7.38
N ASN A 1007 22.51 10.14 8.06
CA ASN A 1007 21.95 11.36 7.51
C ASN A 1007 22.95 12.49 7.77
N VAL A 1008 23.40 13.16 6.71
CA VAL A 1008 24.36 14.26 6.78
C VAL A 1008 23.74 15.49 6.12
N GLY A 1009 23.76 16.63 6.82
CA GLY A 1009 23.34 17.93 6.27
C GLY A 1009 24.50 18.92 6.28
N PHE A 1010 24.70 19.62 5.19
CA PHE A 1010 25.71 20.67 5.01
C PHE A 1010 25.10 22.05 4.86
#